data_d05440a9540235c20f5a74805836d472
#
_entry.id   d05440a9540235c20f5a74805836d472
#
_cell.length_a   1.000
_cell.length_b   1.000
_cell.length_c   1.000
_cell.angle_alpha   90.00
_cell.angle_beta   90.00
_cell.angle_gamma   90.00
#
_symmetry.space_group_name_H-M   'P 1'
#
loop_
_entity.id
_entity.type
_entity.pdbx_description
1 polymer ?
#
loop_
_entity_poly.entity_id
_entity_poly.type
_entity_poly.pdbx_seq_one_letter_code
_entity_poly.pdbx_strand_id
1 'polypeptide(L)'
;MASQPQALADPAMLSKIDKLFACNVGHHIDLPQIVVVGDQSSGKSSVLEGLTRLPFPRDSGLCTRFATQITFRRAPTTSINVSIIPGKDSKQEHIDKARAWKKSDLEELDQASFASIMKEVQGVMGIASSADPQSSSASPPKTFSSDVLSIEVVGPSQEHLTVIDVPGIFQRVTKDVTTKEDKDFVKAMVFDYMKNPRSVMLTVVPANVDVATQLILEMAEDVDKPGHRTLGVLTKPDLVDKGAEKGVIDMVEGRSHKLSLGWCLVRNPGQKDVDNPDFDRFVAEESFFQTVPPWRGLPKDRVGVDALRERLQVILAAHIRREFPKVKLEVNKKLKECRKALESMGPSRDTPNAQSTFLINLATRFQALTSQGLDAKYGDDCFSMFPELKIATEVVSRNDVLSKDFANYGHTYDFRTTAEPTDFPDRRPSTTMQQSVSNVSSFGSATPMKVGFSFGAGSSSIAPQQATLPNNPFGIEVDTRCSTRKKESILDIEDILHDDTKLRKPKAGGGMLEWMKTLYNNSRGFELGNFDPSLLSTCMKAQSHNWDDLAKGYISDVVTMTHAFIKTLLKVVCPEPNALQQLESLLMDDLMVLYKKAVDQVSFIMVVERFGVPTTTNHYFNDNLETCRKKRIRRDAARHDTQEIEGRTYVRIDDLVQSRHISNKDHTIQDLHDILESYYKVARKRCVDTLCMQAAGYHLISGPETPLRLFTPAFVSKLSHEQLEEIAGEDAFVRRRRGQLTKELEDLEKGRKILL
;
A
#
# COMPACT_ATOMS: atom_id res chain seq x y z
N MET A 1 -45.36 48.73 -29.57
CA MET A 1 -45.18 47.71 -28.54
C MET A 1 -43.76 47.90 -28.00
N ALA A 2 -43.63 48.51 -26.85
CA ALA A 2 -42.33 48.73 -26.20
C ALA A 2 -41.86 47.38 -25.65
N SER A 3 -40.72 46.89 -26.14
CA SER A 3 -40.01 45.76 -25.58
C SER A 3 -39.57 46.09 -24.16
N GLN A 4 -40.10 45.37 -23.18
CA GLN A 4 -39.63 45.39 -21.79
C GLN A 4 -38.10 45.13 -21.79
N PRO A 5 -37.33 45.89 -20.98
CA PRO A 5 -35.91 45.61 -20.82
C PRO A 5 -35.78 44.21 -20.22
N GLN A 6 -35.12 43.31 -20.95
CA GLN A 6 -34.75 42.00 -20.45
C GLN A 6 -33.94 42.21 -19.17
N ALA A 7 -34.43 41.62 -18.07
CA ALA A 7 -33.78 41.66 -16.77
C ALA A 7 -32.30 41.26 -16.90
N LEU A 8 -31.42 42.22 -16.64
CA LEU A 8 -30.00 42.02 -16.46
C LEU A 8 -29.77 40.91 -15.41
N ALA A 9 -28.95 39.95 -15.77
CA ALA A 9 -28.41 38.88 -14.94
C ALA A 9 -29.30 38.42 -13.77
N ASP A 10 -29.80 37.20 -13.82
CA ASP A 10 -30.51 36.59 -12.70
C ASP A 10 -29.69 36.73 -11.40
N PRO A 11 -30.06 37.60 -10.44
CA PRO A 11 -29.30 37.82 -9.21
C PRO A 11 -29.12 36.55 -8.39
N ALA A 12 -30.02 35.57 -8.56
CA ALA A 12 -29.94 34.26 -7.93
C ALA A 12 -28.77 33.43 -8.43
N MET A 13 -28.41 33.57 -9.70
CA MET A 13 -27.31 32.82 -10.29
C MET A 13 -25.93 33.39 -9.88
N LEU A 14 -25.80 34.69 -9.83
CA LEU A 14 -24.62 35.38 -9.30
C LEU A 14 -24.42 35.01 -7.82
N SER A 15 -25.49 35.07 -7.01
CA SER A 15 -25.46 34.66 -5.60
C SER A 15 -25.03 33.18 -5.42
N LYS A 16 -25.39 32.28 -6.34
CA LYS A 16 -24.93 30.89 -6.30
C LYS A 16 -23.41 30.79 -6.52
N ILE A 17 -22.86 31.56 -7.45
CA ILE A 17 -21.40 31.57 -7.71
C ILE A 17 -20.64 32.09 -6.49
N ASP A 18 -21.12 33.18 -5.85
CA ASP A 18 -20.48 33.70 -4.64
C ASP A 18 -20.53 32.71 -3.48
N LYS A 19 -21.66 32.02 -3.31
CA LYS A 19 -21.77 30.95 -2.32
C LYS A 19 -20.79 29.78 -2.62
N LEU A 20 -20.53 29.46 -3.90
CA LEU A 20 -19.53 28.47 -4.27
C LEU A 20 -18.11 28.92 -3.92
N PHE A 21 -17.78 30.21 -4.13
CA PHE A 21 -16.50 30.75 -3.66
C PHE A 21 -16.38 30.69 -2.13
N ALA A 22 -17.48 31.08 -1.40
CA ALA A 22 -17.52 31.05 0.06
C ALA A 22 -17.35 29.63 0.65
N CYS A 23 -17.76 28.60 -0.09
CA CYS A 23 -17.59 27.19 0.30
C CYS A 23 -16.26 26.58 -0.16
N ASN A 24 -15.27 27.40 -0.55
CA ASN A 24 -13.94 26.98 -1.04
C ASN A 24 -13.94 26.07 -2.27
N VAL A 25 -15.06 25.96 -2.99
CA VAL A 25 -15.15 25.17 -4.23
C VAL A 25 -14.18 25.71 -5.29
N GLY A 26 -13.91 27.04 -5.28
CA GLY A 26 -12.94 27.68 -6.16
C GLY A 26 -11.50 27.18 -6.02
N HIS A 27 -11.14 26.53 -4.90
CA HIS A 27 -9.82 25.88 -4.77
C HIS A 27 -9.73 24.54 -5.52
N HIS A 28 -10.87 23.93 -5.79
CA HIS A 28 -10.97 22.60 -6.39
C HIS A 28 -11.42 22.66 -7.86
N ILE A 29 -12.18 23.68 -8.23
CA ILE A 29 -12.77 23.87 -9.57
C ILE A 29 -12.70 25.32 -9.96
N ASP A 30 -12.25 25.59 -11.20
CA ASP A 30 -12.20 26.93 -11.73
C ASP A 30 -13.64 27.51 -11.84
N LEU A 31 -13.85 28.69 -11.23
CA LEU A 31 -15.10 29.40 -11.28
C LEU A 31 -15.02 30.59 -12.27
N PRO A 32 -16.15 31.06 -12.84
CA PRO A 32 -16.17 32.21 -13.72
C PRO A 32 -15.68 33.49 -13.03
N GLN A 33 -14.71 34.17 -13.64
CA GLN A 33 -14.05 35.35 -13.09
C GLN A 33 -13.61 36.31 -14.19
N ILE A 34 -13.27 37.55 -13.86
CA ILE A 34 -12.67 38.51 -14.77
C ILE A 34 -11.20 38.64 -14.45
N VAL A 35 -10.35 38.52 -15.46
CA VAL A 35 -8.90 38.74 -15.33
C VAL A 35 -8.48 39.96 -16.11
N VAL A 36 -7.86 40.94 -15.42
CA VAL A 36 -7.38 42.18 -16.02
C VAL A 36 -5.93 41.98 -16.48
N VAL A 37 -5.72 42.02 -17.78
CA VAL A 37 -4.43 41.77 -18.40
C VAL A 37 -3.99 42.97 -19.28
N GLY A 38 -2.71 43.15 -19.46
CA GLY A 38 -2.17 44.19 -20.28
C GLY A 38 -0.69 44.43 -20.01
N ASP A 39 -0.03 45.14 -20.90
CA ASP A 39 1.40 45.43 -20.79
C ASP A 39 1.65 46.40 -19.59
N GLN A 40 2.91 46.48 -19.17
CA GLN A 40 3.30 47.41 -18.12
C GLN A 40 2.94 48.85 -18.52
N SER A 41 2.45 49.63 -17.60
CA SER A 41 2.01 51.03 -17.81
C SER A 41 0.84 51.22 -18.81
N SER A 42 0.10 50.18 -19.16
CA SER A 42 -1.11 50.27 -19.99
C SER A 42 -2.31 50.93 -19.27
N GLY A 43 -2.23 51.10 -17.95
CA GLY A 43 -3.28 51.73 -17.16
C GLY A 43 -4.21 50.72 -16.44
N LYS A 44 -3.81 49.46 -16.28
CA LYS A 44 -4.59 48.40 -15.61
C LYS A 44 -5.08 48.82 -14.21
N SER A 45 -4.16 49.20 -13.33
CA SER A 45 -4.50 49.57 -11.94
C SER A 45 -5.44 50.77 -11.89
N SER A 46 -5.30 51.73 -12.82
CA SER A 46 -6.21 52.88 -12.90
C SER A 46 -7.60 52.51 -13.41
N VAL A 47 -7.70 51.54 -14.34
CA VAL A 47 -9.00 51.00 -14.79
C VAL A 47 -9.64 50.21 -13.66
N LEU A 48 -8.87 49.41 -12.93
CA LEU A 48 -9.34 48.67 -11.76
C LEU A 48 -9.85 49.63 -10.65
N GLU A 49 -9.09 50.66 -10.33
CA GLU A 49 -9.50 51.69 -9.37
C GLU A 49 -10.85 52.31 -9.75
N GLY A 50 -11.07 52.60 -11.03
CA GLY A 50 -12.35 53.06 -11.53
C GLY A 50 -13.48 52.04 -11.40
N LEU A 51 -13.22 50.80 -11.74
CA LEU A 51 -14.18 49.69 -11.67
C LEU A 51 -14.55 49.32 -10.23
N THR A 52 -13.55 49.27 -9.35
CA THR A 52 -13.70 48.80 -7.98
C THR A 52 -14.00 49.89 -6.97
N ARG A 53 -13.68 51.13 -7.31
CA ARG A 53 -13.69 52.30 -6.42
C ARG A 53 -12.79 52.17 -5.19
N LEU A 54 -11.82 51.24 -5.23
CA LEU A 54 -10.80 51.03 -4.21
C LEU A 54 -9.55 51.83 -4.57
N PRO A 55 -8.88 52.49 -3.61
CA PRO A 55 -7.68 53.30 -3.86
C PRO A 55 -6.46 52.43 -4.04
N PHE A 56 -6.13 52.06 -5.26
CA PHE A 56 -4.91 51.29 -5.54
C PHE A 56 -3.64 52.13 -5.34
N PRO A 57 -2.60 51.56 -4.67
CA PRO A 57 -1.34 52.29 -4.51
C PRO A 57 -0.70 52.54 -5.88
N ARG A 58 -0.29 53.77 -6.10
CA ARG A 58 0.38 54.22 -7.32
C ARG A 58 1.84 54.41 -7.03
N ASP A 59 2.71 53.61 -7.67
CA ASP A 59 4.14 53.76 -7.55
C ASP A 59 4.74 53.99 -8.94
N SER A 60 5.85 54.72 -9.03
CA SER A 60 6.52 55.06 -10.26
C SER A 60 7.30 53.85 -10.92
N GLY A 61 7.18 52.64 -10.37
CA GLY A 61 7.86 51.44 -10.79
C GLY A 61 6.92 50.25 -11.06
N LEU A 62 7.30 49.08 -10.50
CA LEU A 62 6.49 47.85 -10.54
C LEU A 62 5.38 47.91 -9.49
N CYS A 63 4.17 48.33 -9.90
CA CYS A 63 3.04 48.47 -8.97
C CYS A 63 2.48 47.14 -8.51
N THR A 64 2.36 46.14 -9.40
CA THR A 64 1.77 44.83 -9.11
C THR A 64 2.84 43.76 -9.20
N ARG A 65 3.18 43.13 -8.05
CA ARG A 65 4.23 42.06 -7.94
C ARG A 65 3.68 40.66 -7.69
N PHE A 66 2.38 40.55 -7.51
CA PHE A 66 1.63 39.30 -7.32
C PHE A 66 0.19 39.52 -7.82
N ALA A 67 -0.54 38.42 -8.01
CA ALA A 67 -1.93 38.50 -8.40
C ALA A 67 -2.80 38.97 -7.23
N THR A 68 -3.77 39.88 -7.50
CA THR A 68 -4.73 40.38 -6.50
C THR A 68 -6.12 40.00 -6.94
N GLN A 69 -6.81 39.18 -6.15
CA GLN A 69 -8.20 38.81 -6.34
C GLN A 69 -9.09 39.72 -5.50
N ILE A 70 -10.00 40.45 -6.12
CA ILE A 70 -10.94 41.31 -5.45
C ILE A 70 -12.35 40.77 -5.70
N THR A 71 -13.04 40.45 -4.61
CA THR A 71 -14.38 39.89 -4.65
C THR A 71 -15.36 40.84 -3.96
N PHE A 72 -16.32 41.35 -4.70
CA PHE A 72 -17.42 42.15 -4.18
C PHE A 72 -18.62 41.26 -3.90
N ARG A 73 -19.25 41.47 -2.76
CA ARG A 73 -20.38 40.65 -2.33
C ARG A 73 -21.46 41.52 -1.72
N ARG A 74 -22.70 41.32 -2.13
CA ARG A 74 -23.87 42.04 -1.53
C ARG A 74 -24.27 41.35 -0.22
N ALA A 75 -24.26 42.12 0.88
CA ALA A 75 -24.77 41.68 2.18
C ALA A 75 -25.27 42.86 2.99
N PRO A 76 -26.10 42.65 4.04
CA PRO A 76 -26.65 43.74 4.87
C PRO A 76 -25.60 44.51 5.66
N THR A 77 -24.47 43.89 5.96
CA THR A 77 -23.36 44.45 6.73
C THR A 77 -22.20 44.83 5.82
N THR A 78 -21.49 45.90 6.14
CA THR A 78 -20.28 46.31 5.44
C THR A 78 -19.07 45.72 6.17
N SER A 79 -18.21 44.97 5.46
CA SER A 79 -16.94 44.50 5.98
C SER A 79 -15.94 44.28 4.85
N ILE A 80 -14.65 44.44 5.17
CA ILE A 80 -13.56 44.12 4.23
C ILE A 80 -12.65 43.13 4.89
N ASN A 81 -12.45 41.99 4.20
CA ASN A 81 -11.57 40.91 4.63
C ASN A 81 -10.40 40.78 3.68
N VAL A 82 -9.18 40.68 4.23
CA VAL A 82 -7.97 40.55 3.45
C VAL A 82 -7.23 39.31 3.90
N SER A 83 -6.82 38.45 2.95
CA SER A 83 -6.13 37.19 3.22
C SER A 83 -5.14 36.86 2.09
N ILE A 84 -4.23 35.93 2.36
CA ILE A 84 -3.26 35.44 1.35
C ILE A 84 -3.64 34.01 0.99
N ILE A 85 -3.74 33.75 -0.32
CA ILE A 85 -3.91 32.42 -0.88
C ILE A 85 -2.53 31.95 -1.35
N PRO A 86 -1.92 30.93 -0.71
CA PRO A 86 -0.59 30.47 -1.08
C PRO A 86 -0.56 29.83 -2.48
N GLY A 87 0.53 30.01 -3.19
CA GLY A 87 0.76 29.40 -4.51
C GLY A 87 0.79 27.87 -4.45
N LYS A 88 0.44 27.21 -5.54
CA LYS A 88 0.29 25.74 -5.62
C LYS A 88 1.58 24.98 -5.28
N ASP A 89 2.74 25.52 -5.59
CA ASP A 89 4.05 24.89 -5.43
C ASP A 89 4.83 25.38 -4.21
N SER A 90 4.15 26.05 -3.26
CA SER A 90 4.78 26.63 -2.07
C SER A 90 5.13 25.57 -1.03
N LYS A 91 6.26 25.76 -0.31
CA LYS A 91 6.65 24.88 0.81
C LYS A 91 5.64 24.97 1.96
N GLN A 92 5.50 23.89 2.74
CA GLN A 92 4.49 23.80 3.81
C GLN A 92 4.61 24.92 4.85
N GLU A 93 5.83 25.28 5.26
CA GLU A 93 6.07 26.37 6.22
C GLU A 93 5.57 27.72 5.71
N HIS A 94 5.75 27.97 4.39
CA HIS A 94 5.23 29.18 3.76
C HIS A 94 3.71 29.15 3.67
N ILE A 95 3.11 28.00 3.35
CA ILE A 95 1.64 27.82 3.30
C ILE A 95 1.02 28.14 4.66
N ASP A 96 1.60 27.64 5.74
CA ASP A 96 1.10 27.82 7.10
C ASP A 96 1.22 29.30 7.52
N LYS A 97 2.36 29.95 7.19
CA LYS A 97 2.58 31.38 7.43
C LYS A 97 1.62 32.28 6.65
N ALA A 98 1.44 31.99 5.36
CA ALA A 98 0.54 32.75 4.48
C ALA A 98 -0.93 32.62 4.93
N ARG A 99 -1.38 31.42 5.32
CA ARG A 99 -2.74 31.18 5.81
C ARG A 99 -3.01 31.78 7.18
N ALA A 100 -1.99 31.87 8.03
CA ALA A 100 -2.11 32.49 9.35
C ALA A 100 -2.30 33.99 9.26
N TRP A 101 -1.81 34.64 8.18
CA TRP A 101 -1.98 36.08 7.99
C TRP A 101 -3.36 36.42 7.44
N LYS A 102 -4.16 37.16 8.21
CA LYS A 102 -5.48 37.65 7.83
C LYS A 102 -5.73 38.97 8.50
N LYS A 103 -6.45 39.87 7.81
CA LYS A 103 -7.08 41.08 8.40
C LYS A 103 -8.57 41.02 8.11
N SER A 104 -9.39 40.99 9.15
CA SER A 104 -10.83 40.83 9.04
C SER A 104 -11.53 42.07 9.61
N ASP A 105 -12.77 42.30 9.16
CA ASP A 105 -13.69 43.31 9.69
C ASP A 105 -13.18 44.75 9.62
N LEU A 106 -12.45 45.09 8.54
CA LEU A 106 -12.10 46.46 8.24
C LEU A 106 -13.37 47.22 7.76
N GLU A 107 -13.65 48.40 8.33
CA GLU A 107 -14.82 49.20 7.96
C GLU A 107 -14.60 49.99 6.66
N GLU A 108 -13.38 50.51 6.47
CA GLU A 108 -12.96 51.25 5.27
C GLU A 108 -11.53 50.91 4.88
N LEU A 109 -11.25 51.01 3.61
CA LEU A 109 -9.91 50.79 3.05
C LEU A 109 -9.47 52.10 2.37
N ASP A 110 -8.89 53.01 3.17
CA ASP A 110 -8.29 54.22 2.65
C ASP A 110 -6.92 53.97 2.00
N GLN A 111 -6.37 54.94 1.30
CA GLN A 111 -5.11 54.81 0.55
C GLN A 111 -3.93 54.46 1.46
N ALA A 112 -3.87 54.97 2.67
CA ALA A 112 -2.78 54.75 3.61
C ALA A 112 -2.85 53.31 4.20
N SER A 113 -4.04 52.87 4.61
CA SER A 113 -4.29 51.53 5.11
C SER A 113 -4.01 50.48 4.04
N PHE A 114 -4.45 50.73 2.79
CA PHE A 114 -4.19 49.79 1.69
C PHE A 114 -2.70 49.69 1.36
N ALA A 115 -1.98 50.81 1.32
CA ALA A 115 -0.53 50.80 1.13
C ALA A 115 0.21 50.04 2.26
N SER A 116 -0.23 50.19 3.52
CA SER A 116 0.32 49.44 4.66
C SER A 116 0.08 47.94 4.52
N ILE A 117 -1.16 47.55 4.17
CA ILE A 117 -1.51 46.12 3.92
C ILE A 117 -0.65 45.55 2.82
N MET A 118 -0.49 46.24 1.70
CA MET A 118 0.33 45.77 0.57
C MET A 118 1.79 45.58 0.98
N LYS A 119 2.35 46.46 1.82
CA LYS A 119 3.71 46.34 2.34
C LYS A 119 3.87 45.10 3.28
N GLU A 120 2.92 44.87 4.18
CA GLU A 120 2.92 43.71 5.06
C GLU A 120 2.81 42.42 4.25
N VAL A 121 1.91 42.36 3.27
CA VAL A 121 1.71 41.22 2.37
C VAL A 121 2.97 40.90 1.60
N GLN A 122 3.68 41.89 1.06
CA GLN A 122 4.97 41.71 0.39
C GLN A 122 5.99 41.03 1.34
N GLY A 123 6.04 41.47 2.60
CA GLY A 123 6.91 40.81 3.60
C GLY A 123 6.56 39.37 3.91
N VAL A 124 5.27 39.03 3.98
CA VAL A 124 4.79 37.64 4.19
C VAL A 124 5.08 36.75 2.98
N MET A 125 4.90 37.28 1.77
CA MET A 125 5.17 36.60 0.49
C MET A 125 6.68 36.51 0.16
N GLY A 126 7.54 37.15 0.96
CA GLY A 126 9.00 37.12 0.76
C GLY A 126 9.49 37.94 -0.44
N ILE A 127 8.76 39.01 -0.79
CA ILE A 127 9.10 39.92 -1.88
C ILE A 127 10.04 41.01 -1.36
N ALA A 128 11.11 41.32 -2.09
CA ALA A 128 12.08 42.35 -1.72
C ALA A 128 11.41 43.75 -1.63
N SER A 129 11.53 44.38 -0.47
CA SER A 129 11.25 45.80 -0.35
C SER A 129 12.46 46.60 -0.80
N SER A 130 12.28 47.55 -1.68
CA SER A 130 13.34 48.45 -2.18
C SER A 130 14.03 49.32 -1.12
N ALA A 131 13.61 49.19 0.16
CA ALA A 131 14.08 50.04 1.25
C ALA A 131 15.02 49.35 2.28
N ASP A 132 15.28 48.05 2.22
CA ASP A 132 16.15 47.36 3.19
C ASP A 132 17.20 46.49 2.53
N PRO A 133 18.46 46.95 2.42
CA PRO A 133 19.60 46.16 1.91
C PRO A 133 20.16 45.11 2.90
N GLN A 134 19.59 44.95 4.10
CA GLN A 134 20.20 44.18 5.20
C GLN A 134 19.35 43.02 5.74
N SER A 135 18.60 42.29 4.93
CA SER A 135 18.08 41.02 5.40
C SER A 135 19.01 39.88 5.01
N SER A 136 19.76 39.37 5.99
CA SER A 136 20.65 38.19 5.90
C SER A 136 19.83 36.89 5.85
N SER A 137 19.05 36.68 4.80
CA SER A 137 18.43 35.37 4.52
C SER A 137 19.20 34.69 3.37
N ALA A 138 19.46 33.40 3.54
CA ALA A 138 20.28 32.54 2.67
C ALA A 138 19.75 32.35 1.22
N SER A 139 18.72 33.07 0.81
CA SER A 139 18.16 33.02 -0.54
C SER A 139 17.96 34.42 -1.10
N PRO A 140 18.25 34.67 -2.41
CA PRO A 140 18.01 35.98 -3.01
C PRO A 140 16.52 36.34 -2.91
N PRO A 141 16.17 37.59 -2.56
CA PRO A 141 14.79 38.04 -2.44
C PRO A 141 14.09 37.96 -3.80
N LYS A 142 12.86 37.41 -3.81
CA LYS A 142 12.05 37.29 -5.02
C LYS A 142 11.46 38.65 -5.39
N THR A 143 11.41 38.97 -6.69
CA THR A 143 10.75 40.19 -7.20
C THR A 143 9.24 40.01 -7.33
N PHE A 144 8.79 38.78 -7.65
CA PHE A 144 7.39 38.41 -7.86
C PHE A 144 7.05 37.16 -7.03
N SER A 145 5.75 37.02 -6.68
CA SER A 145 5.24 35.83 -5.97
C SER A 145 4.12 35.16 -6.76
N SER A 146 4.01 33.86 -6.63
CA SER A 146 2.87 33.04 -7.10
C SER A 146 1.69 33.05 -6.13
N ASP A 147 1.85 33.63 -4.94
CA ASP A 147 0.77 33.80 -3.97
C ASP A 147 -0.21 34.84 -4.48
N VAL A 148 -1.47 34.74 -4.04
CA VAL A 148 -2.56 35.64 -4.42
C VAL A 148 -3.04 36.40 -3.22
N LEU A 149 -3.11 37.74 -3.31
CA LEU A 149 -3.79 38.57 -2.33
C LEU A 149 -5.29 38.49 -2.59
N SER A 150 -6.07 38.06 -1.61
CA SER A 150 -7.53 38.01 -1.68
C SER A 150 -8.12 39.13 -0.83
N ILE A 151 -8.90 40.02 -1.46
CA ILE A 151 -9.64 41.12 -0.84
C ILE A 151 -11.12 40.86 -1.07
N GLU A 152 -11.86 40.66 -0.02
CA GLU A 152 -13.31 40.49 -0.06
C GLU A 152 -13.98 41.75 0.51
N VAL A 153 -14.77 42.42 -0.33
CA VAL A 153 -15.51 43.64 0.03
C VAL A 153 -16.99 43.29 0.07
N VAL A 154 -17.55 43.36 1.25
CA VAL A 154 -18.96 43.03 1.51
C VAL A 154 -19.72 44.27 1.87
N GLY A 155 -20.92 44.48 1.30
CA GLY A 155 -21.74 45.66 1.62
C GLY A 155 -23.10 45.68 0.91
N PRO A 156 -24.06 46.49 1.38
CA PRO A 156 -25.43 46.55 0.83
C PRO A 156 -25.51 47.12 -0.58
N SER A 157 -24.59 48.02 -0.92
CA SER A 157 -24.48 48.64 -2.25
C SER A 157 -23.52 47.96 -3.20
N GLN A 158 -22.84 46.86 -2.75
CA GLN A 158 -21.90 46.14 -3.58
C GLN A 158 -22.62 45.21 -4.56
N GLU A 159 -22.06 45.11 -5.75
CA GLU A 159 -22.52 44.21 -6.78
C GLU A 159 -21.62 42.98 -6.80
N HIS A 160 -22.19 41.84 -7.15
CA HIS A 160 -21.41 40.58 -7.22
C HIS A 160 -20.42 40.62 -8.40
N LEU A 161 -19.14 40.78 -8.10
CA LEU A 161 -18.08 40.90 -9.09
C LEU A 161 -16.78 40.33 -8.53
N THR A 162 -16.17 39.39 -9.22
CA THR A 162 -14.82 38.93 -8.90
C THR A 162 -13.88 39.34 -10.01
N VAL A 163 -12.85 40.12 -9.68
CA VAL A 163 -11.82 40.61 -10.60
C VAL A 163 -10.46 40.23 -10.10
N ILE A 164 -9.62 39.72 -11.00
CA ILE A 164 -8.24 39.39 -10.70
C ILE A 164 -7.32 40.36 -11.44
N ASP A 165 -6.52 41.12 -10.70
CA ASP A 165 -5.41 41.91 -11.26
C ASP A 165 -4.16 41.07 -11.30
N VAL A 166 -3.51 40.97 -12.46
CA VAL A 166 -2.23 40.28 -12.64
C VAL A 166 -1.11 41.26 -12.99
N PRO A 167 0.15 40.96 -12.63
CA PRO A 167 1.29 41.80 -13.00
C PRO A 167 1.31 42.15 -14.49
N GLY A 168 1.73 43.37 -14.81
CA GLY A 168 1.87 43.82 -16.20
C GLY A 168 3.02 43.09 -16.91
N ILE A 169 2.77 42.68 -18.15
CA ILE A 169 3.81 42.09 -18.97
C ILE A 169 4.82 43.15 -19.39
N PHE A 170 6.10 42.87 -19.26
CA PHE A 170 7.19 43.75 -19.68
C PHE A 170 8.11 43.03 -20.66
N GLN A 171 8.55 43.78 -21.69
CA GLN A 171 9.41 43.23 -22.74
C GLN A 171 10.89 43.42 -22.43
N ARG A 172 11.26 44.49 -21.72
CA ARG A 172 12.66 44.83 -21.40
C ARG A 172 12.92 44.59 -19.91
N VAL A 173 14.05 43.99 -19.64
CA VAL A 173 14.59 43.84 -18.29
C VAL A 173 15.18 45.18 -17.86
N THR A 174 14.79 45.66 -16.67
CA THR A 174 15.34 46.88 -16.09
C THR A 174 16.48 46.47 -15.17
N LYS A 175 17.69 47.01 -15.43
CA LYS A 175 18.88 46.73 -14.63
C LYS A 175 18.63 47.03 -13.17
N ASP A 176 19.03 46.14 -12.29
CA ASP A 176 18.89 46.22 -10.85
C ASP A 176 17.42 46.15 -10.30
N VAL A 177 16.41 45.93 -11.16
CA VAL A 177 14.99 45.85 -10.75
C VAL A 177 14.34 44.52 -11.18
N THR A 178 14.62 44.04 -12.40
CA THR A 178 13.99 42.79 -12.91
C THR A 178 15.03 41.94 -13.64
N THR A 179 14.81 40.60 -13.61
CA THR A 179 15.64 39.62 -14.30
C THR A 179 14.93 39.04 -15.53
N LYS A 180 15.64 38.27 -16.35
CA LYS A 180 15.04 37.51 -17.44
C LYS A 180 14.08 36.46 -16.94
N GLU A 181 14.42 35.84 -15.83
CA GLU A 181 13.59 34.82 -15.13
C GLU A 181 12.28 35.44 -14.63
N ASP A 182 12.31 36.65 -14.08
CA ASP A 182 11.12 37.40 -13.68
C ASP A 182 10.18 37.66 -14.86
N LYS A 183 10.74 38.00 -16.04
CA LYS A 183 9.95 38.21 -17.27
C LYS A 183 9.22 36.93 -17.67
N ASP A 184 9.94 35.80 -17.73
CA ASP A 184 9.37 34.51 -18.10
C ASP A 184 8.32 34.03 -17.04
N PHE A 185 8.59 34.26 -15.76
CA PHE A 185 7.67 33.97 -14.67
C PHE A 185 6.36 34.78 -14.78
N VAL A 186 6.44 36.08 -14.97
CA VAL A 186 5.25 36.93 -15.13
C VAL A 186 4.44 36.54 -16.36
N LYS A 187 5.13 36.29 -17.49
CA LYS A 187 4.48 35.84 -18.73
C LYS A 187 3.73 34.49 -18.50
N ALA A 188 4.38 33.53 -17.86
CA ALA A 188 3.75 32.26 -17.53
C ALA A 188 2.55 32.41 -16.60
N MET A 189 2.69 33.21 -15.53
CA MET A 189 1.59 33.51 -14.60
C MET A 189 0.39 34.12 -15.31
N VAL A 190 0.59 35.16 -16.11
CA VAL A 190 -0.49 35.83 -16.85
C VAL A 190 -1.15 34.86 -17.81
N PHE A 191 -0.35 34.06 -18.52
CA PHE A 191 -0.85 33.05 -19.47
C PHE A 191 -1.72 31.99 -18.78
N ASP A 192 -1.36 31.54 -17.58
CA ASP A 192 -2.14 30.54 -16.83
C ASP A 192 -3.54 31.09 -16.47
N TYR A 193 -3.64 32.37 -16.05
CA TYR A 193 -4.95 33.00 -15.82
C TYR A 193 -5.75 33.17 -17.13
N MET A 194 -5.09 33.52 -18.24
CA MET A 194 -5.73 33.68 -19.55
C MET A 194 -6.19 32.36 -20.16
N LYS A 195 -5.42 31.27 -19.94
CA LYS A 195 -5.72 29.93 -20.45
C LYS A 195 -7.01 29.35 -19.85
N ASN A 196 -7.40 29.77 -18.65
CA ASN A 196 -8.62 29.29 -18.03
C ASN A 196 -9.86 29.67 -18.88
N PRO A 197 -10.61 28.69 -19.44
CA PRO A 197 -11.73 28.95 -20.32
C PRO A 197 -12.92 29.68 -19.64
N ARG A 198 -12.92 29.71 -18.30
CA ARG A 198 -13.94 30.39 -17.49
C ARG A 198 -13.56 31.81 -17.11
N SER A 199 -12.38 32.26 -17.45
CA SER A 199 -11.94 33.65 -17.26
C SER A 199 -12.39 34.52 -18.44
N VAL A 200 -13.08 35.60 -18.18
CA VAL A 200 -13.27 36.70 -19.12
C VAL A 200 -12.05 37.61 -19.03
N MET A 201 -11.39 37.85 -20.15
CA MET A 201 -10.19 38.67 -20.23
C MET A 201 -10.54 40.11 -20.51
N LEU A 202 -10.13 40.99 -19.60
CA LEU A 202 -10.18 42.43 -19.79
C LEU A 202 -8.79 42.89 -20.26
N THR A 203 -8.60 43.05 -21.56
CA THR A 203 -7.33 43.42 -22.14
C THR A 203 -7.15 44.93 -22.22
N VAL A 204 -6.29 45.48 -21.37
CA VAL A 204 -6.04 46.91 -21.25
C VAL A 204 -4.86 47.37 -22.13
N VAL A 205 -5.14 48.25 -23.09
CA VAL A 205 -4.20 48.74 -24.09
C VAL A 205 -4.23 50.26 -24.14
N PRO A 206 -3.06 50.94 -24.18
CA PRO A 206 -3.04 52.39 -24.36
C PRO A 206 -3.45 52.81 -25.80
N ALA A 207 -4.35 53.79 -25.94
CA ALA A 207 -4.85 54.21 -27.24
C ALA A 207 -3.81 55.01 -28.08
N ASN A 208 -2.78 55.51 -27.44
CA ASN A 208 -1.69 56.27 -28.07
C ASN A 208 -0.53 55.43 -28.59
N VAL A 209 -0.66 54.07 -28.55
CA VAL A 209 0.36 53.14 -29.01
C VAL A 209 -0.23 52.24 -30.09
N ASP A 210 0.56 51.79 -31.04
CA ASP A 210 0.09 50.85 -32.06
C ASP A 210 -0.35 49.52 -31.42
N VAL A 211 -1.59 49.17 -31.62
CA VAL A 211 -2.20 47.94 -31.11
C VAL A 211 -1.49 46.69 -31.59
N ALA A 212 -0.95 46.71 -32.80
CA ALA A 212 -0.22 45.56 -33.36
C ALA A 212 1.09 45.24 -32.60
N THR A 213 1.60 46.17 -31.79
CA THR A 213 2.85 45.97 -31.01
C THR A 213 2.56 45.44 -29.59
N GLN A 214 1.33 45.25 -29.24
CA GLN A 214 0.93 44.84 -27.85
C GLN A 214 0.94 43.31 -27.70
N LEU A 215 1.91 42.78 -26.96
CA LEU A 215 2.09 41.36 -26.71
C LEU A 215 0.86 40.70 -26.07
N ILE A 216 0.15 41.46 -25.26
CA ILE A 216 -1.05 40.94 -24.56
C ILE A 216 -2.17 40.55 -25.53
N LEU A 217 -2.30 41.24 -26.69
CA LEU A 217 -3.32 40.89 -27.68
C LEU A 217 -2.98 39.61 -28.42
N GLU A 218 -1.69 39.41 -28.76
CA GLU A 218 -1.20 38.16 -29.34
C GLU A 218 -1.49 36.98 -28.39
N MET A 219 -1.16 37.14 -27.11
CA MET A 219 -1.46 36.11 -26.09
C MET A 219 -2.95 35.87 -25.92
N ALA A 220 -3.81 36.89 -26.05
CA ALA A 220 -5.25 36.73 -25.97
C ALA A 220 -5.81 35.99 -27.19
N GLU A 221 -5.27 36.24 -28.40
CA GLU A 221 -5.63 35.50 -29.61
C GLU A 221 -5.21 34.02 -29.53
N ASP A 222 -4.07 33.70 -28.93
CA ASP A 222 -3.60 32.32 -28.76
C ASP A 222 -4.59 31.49 -27.94
N VAL A 223 -5.23 32.07 -26.90
CA VAL A 223 -6.13 31.37 -25.98
C VAL A 223 -7.61 31.56 -26.29
N ASP A 224 -7.98 32.57 -27.09
CA ASP A 224 -9.38 32.90 -27.44
C ASP A 224 -9.46 33.46 -28.88
N LYS A 225 -9.10 32.67 -29.89
CA LYS A 225 -9.11 33.07 -31.29
C LYS A 225 -10.39 33.77 -31.77
N PRO A 226 -11.60 33.36 -31.40
CA PRO A 226 -12.84 34.02 -31.77
C PRO A 226 -13.13 35.28 -30.95
N GLY A 227 -12.40 35.58 -29.87
CA GLY A 227 -12.63 36.71 -28.99
C GLY A 227 -13.92 36.64 -28.20
N HIS A 228 -14.44 35.48 -27.90
CA HIS A 228 -15.73 35.29 -27.20
C HIS A 228 -15.69 35.59 -25.70
N ARG A 229 -14.50 35.69 -25.14
CA ARG A 229 -14.28 36.04 -23.72
C ARG A 229 -13.22 37.12 -23.53
N THR A 230 -12.89 37.87 -24.61
CA THR A 230 -11.93 38.97 -24.62
C THR A 230 -12.65 40.28 -24.86
N LEU A 231 -12.62 41.16 -23.85
CA LEU A 231 -13.10 42.55 -23.95
C LEU A 231 -11.89 43.47 -23.98
N GLY A 232 -11.80 44.31 -24.99
CA GLY A 232 -10.75 45.31 -25.13
C GLY A 232 -11.07 46.60 -24.38
N VAL A 233 -10.08 47.16 -23.69
CA VAL A 233 -10.20 48.50 -23.03
C VAL A 233 -9.03 49.35 -23.51
N LEU A 234 -9.40 50.42 -24.21
CA LEU A 234 -8.43 51.46 -24.63
C LEU A 234 -8.36 52.53 -23.54
N THR A 235 -7.13 52.86 -23.16
CA THR A 235 -6.87 53.90 -22.13
C THR A 235 -6.11 55.08 -22.73
N LYS A 236 -5.99 56.18 -22.05
CA LYS A 236 -5.24 57.40 -22.42
C LYS A 236 -5.65 57.99 -23.77
N PRO A 237 -6.95 58.20 -24.04
CA PRO A 237 -7.39 58.86 -25.28
C PRO A 237 -6.89 60.31 -25.39
N ASP A 238 -6.58 60.95 -24.28
CA ASP A 238 -6.03 62.31 -24.16
C ASP A 238 -4.59 62.43 -24.64
N LEU A 239 -3.87 61.31 -24.81
CA LEU A 239 -2.49 61.25 -25.31
C LEU A 239 -2.40 60.80 -26.77
N VAL A 240 -3.54 60.64 -27.45
CA VAL A 240 -3.56 60.27 -28.89
C VAL A 240 -3.20 61.49 -29.74
N ASP A 241 -2.25 61.30 -30.67
CA ASP A 241 -1.83 62.36 -31.56
C ASP A 241 -2.95 62.82 -32.50
N LYS A 242 -2.97 64.14 -32.78
CA LYS A 242 -3.95 64.72 -33.71
C LYS A 242 -3.85 64.11 -35.09
N GLY A 243 -4.93 63.47 -35.55
CA GLY A 243 -4.99 62.73 -36.82
C GLY A 243 -4.93 61.24 -36.69
N ALA A 244 -4.50 60.67 -35.53
CA ALA A 244 -4.53 59.24 -35.22
C ALA A 244 -5.84 58.75 -34.57
N GLU A 245 -6.69 59.68 -34.18
CA GLU A 245 -7.96 59.38 -33.45
C GLU A 245 -8.91 58.50 -34.25
N LYS A 246 -8.89 58.60 -35.60
CA LYS A 246 -9.74 57.77 -36.47
C LYS A 246 -9.50 56.27 -36.28
N GLY A 247 -8.24 55.85 -36.10
CA GLY A 247 -7.90 54.46 -35.85
C GLY A 247 -8.53 53.93 -34.54
N VAL A 248 -8.52 54.74 -33.48
CA VAL A 248 -9.10 54.41 -32.19
C VAL A 248 -10.65 54.34 -32.29
N ILE A 249 -11.26 55.28 -33.02
CA ILE A 249 -12.71 55.27 -33.27
C ILE A 249 -13.13 54.01 -34.04
N ASP A 250 -12.39 53.65 -35.09
CA ASP A 250 -12.65 52.46 -35.93
C ASP A 250 -12.55 51.14 -35.08
N MET A 251 -11.69 51.11 -34.08
CA MET A 251 -11.62 50.00 -33.13
C MET A 251 -12.82 49.97 -32.20
N VAL A 252 -13.16 51.09 -31.56
CA VAL A 252 -14.29 51.18 -30.63
C VAL A 252 -15.60 50.81 -31.33
N GLU A 253 -15.78 51.27 -32.59
CA GLU A 253 -16.93 50.95 -33.42
C GLU A 253 -16.90 49.51 -33.99
N GLY A 254 -15.79 48.81 -33.88
CA GLY A 254 -15.63 47.42 -34.33
C GLY A 254 -15.34 47.28 -35.85
N ARG A 255 -14.84 48.35 -36.48
CA ARG A 255 -14.43 48.33 -37.93
C ARG A 255 -13.05 47.73 -38.08
N SER A 256 -12.12 47.93 -37.13
CA SER A 256 -10.78 47.37 -37.09
C SER A 256 -10.60 46.52 -35.83
N HIS A 257 -9.65 45.56 -35.80
CA HIS A 257 -9.32 44.69 -34.68
C HIS A 257 -10.57 44.11 -33.96
N LYS A 258 -11.39 43.34 -34.70
CA LYS A 258 -12.69 42.87 -34.23
C LYS A 258 -12.56 41.87 -33.10
N LEU A 259 -13.05 42.23 -31.92
CA LEU A 259 -13.29 41.32 -30.82
C LEU A 259 -14.82 41.03 -30.70
N SER A 260 -15.19 39.81 -30.41
CA SER A 260 -16.64 39.44 -30.25
C SER A 260 -17.32 40.23 -29.16
N LEU A 261 -16.60 40.54 -28.06
CA LEU A 261 -17.08 41.38 -26.97
C LEU A 261 -16.85 42.89 -27.20
N GLY A 262 -16.08 43.25 -28.24
CA GLY A 262 -15.83 44.62 -28.68
C GLY A 262 -14.80 45.37 -27.83
N TRP A 263 -14.78 46.69 -28.00
CA TRP A 263 -13.88 47.62 -27.32
C TRP A 263 -14.63 48.68 -26.52
N CYS A 264 -14.05 49.08 -25.40
CA CYS A 264 -14.47 50.24 -24.58
C CYS A 264 -13.30 51.26 -24.51
N LEU A 265 -13.61 52.53 -24.42
CA LEU A 265 -12.63 53.62 -24.28
C LEU A 265 -12.79 54.28 -22.91
N VAL A 266 -11.71 54.37 -22.14
CA VAL A 266 -11.72 54.93 -20.77
C VAL A 266 -10.65 55.99 -20.61
N ARG A 267 -10.96 57.12 -19.99
CA ARG A 267 -10.00 58.15 -19.63
C ARG A 267 -9.52 57.98 -18.19
N ASN A 268 -8.30 57.54 -17.98
CA ASN A 268 -7.66 57.50 -16.68
C ASN A 268 -7.17 58.90 -16.24
N PRO A 269 -7.14 59.24 -14.94
CA PRO A 269 -6.51 60.45 -14.43
C PRO A 269 -5.02 60.54 -14.82
N GLY A 270 -4.59 61.69 -15.27
CA GLY A 270 -3.17 62.00 -15.49
C GLY A 270 -2.43 62.32 -14.19
N GLN A 271 -1.09 62.39 -14.22
CA GLN A 271 -0.32 62.71 -13.01
C GLN A 271 -0.73 64.06 -12.38
N LYS A 272 -0.99 65.07 -13.21
CA LYS A 272 -1.43 66.37 -12.74
C LYS A 272 -2.85 66.37 -12.09
N ASP A 273 -3.69 65.46 -12.56
CA ASP A 273 -5.04 65.28 -12.06
C ASP A 273 -5.02 64.64 -10.66
N VAL A 274 -4.08 63.71 -10.43
CA VAL A 274 -3.88 62.98 -9.17
C VAL A 274 -3.39 63.87 -8.03
N ASP A 275 -2.56 64.87 -8.37
CA ASP A 275 -1.97 65.82 -7.42
C ASP A 275 -2.95 66.87 -6.95
N ASN A 276 -4.16 66.93 -7.55
CA ASN A 276 -5.24 67.87 -7.17
C ASN A 276 -6.24 67.17 -6.24
N PRO A 277 -6.36 67.62 -4.96
CA PRO A 277 -7.27 67.01 -4.00
C PRO A 277 -8.79 67.19 -4.33
N ASP A 278 -9.14 68.18 -5.16
CA ASP A 278 -10.52 68.42 -5.57
C ASP A 278 -10.89 67.71 -6.89
N PHE A 279 -10.02 66.86 -7.43
CA PHE A 279 -10.25 66.21 -8.70
C PHE A 279 -11.18 64.99 -8.56
N ASP A 280 -12.37 65.09 -9.18
CA ASP A 280 -13.26 63.95 -9.35
C ASP A 280 -13.05 63.29 -10.72
N ARG A 281 -12.52 62.02 -10.72
CA ARG A 281 -12.21 61.28 -11.96
C ARG A 281 -13.48 61.04 -12.80
N PHE A 282 -14.62 60.78 -12.19
CA PHE A 282 -15.86 60.44 -12.91
C PHE A 282 -16.40 61.65 -13.63
N VAL A 283 -16.47 62.80 -12.96
CA VAL A 283 -16.90 64.10 -13.53
C VAL A 283 -15.94 64.52 -14.66
N ALA A 284 -14.66 64.37 -14.45
CA ALA A 284 -13.65 64.71 -15.46
C ALA A 284 -13.68 63.82 -16.71
N GLU A 285 -13.91 62.50 -16.50
CA GLU A 285 -14.06 61.55 -17.61
C GLU A 285 -15.34 61.80 -18.40
N GLU A 286 -16.47 62.01 -17.73
CA GLU A 286 -17.75 62.32 -18.35
C GLU A 286 -17.67 63.63 -19.16
N SER A 287 -17.13 64.70 -18.56
CA SER A 287 -16.90 65.96 -19.25
C SER A 287 -16.02 65.81 -20.50
N PHE A 288 -14.95 65.01 -20.44
CA PHE A 288 -14.06 64.74 -21.58
C PHE A 288 -14.83 64.12 -22.75
N PHE A 289 -15.61 63.07 -22.50
CA PHE A 289 -16.37 62.39 -23.58
C PHE A 289 -17.58 63.18 -24.07
N GLN A 290 -18.06 64.14 -23.34
CA GLN A 290 -19.16 65.02 -23.75
C GLN A 290 -18.67 66.24 -24.55
N THR A 291 -17.49 66.75 -24.26
CA THR A 291 -17.05 68.07 -24.78
C THR A 291 -15.94 67.92 -25.85
N VAL A 292 -15.06 66.92 -25.77
CA VAL A 292 -13.85 66.87 -26.62
C VAL A 292 -14.12 66.14 -27.94
N PRO A 293 -14.05 66.83 -29.12
CA PRO A 293 -14.06 66.13 -30.40
C PRO A 293 -12.71 65.42 -30.63
N PRO A 294 -12.68 64.25 -31.29
CA PRO A 294 -13.83 63.57 -31.92
C PRO A 294 -14.53 62.58 -30.99
N TRP A 295 -14.09 62.42 -29.72
CA TRP A 295 -14.55 61.44 -28.76
C TRP A 295 -16.04 61.54 -28.39
N ARG A 296 -16.60 62.77 -28.47
CA ARG A 296 -18.04 62.98 -28.16
C ARG A 296 -18.98 62.28 -29.15
N GLY A 297 -18.48 61.83 -30.30
CA GLY A 297 -19.27 61.12 -31.31
C GLY A 297 -19.42 59.62 -31.08
N LEU A 298 -18.68 59.09 -30.11
CA LEU A 298 -18.72 57.65 -29.81
C LEU A 298 -20.00 57.24 -29.07
N PRO A 299 -20.45 55.98 -29.22
CA PRO A 299 -21.58 55.44 -28.50
C PRO A 299 -21.36 55.51 -26.97
N LYS A 300 -22.32 56.02 -26.23
CA LYS A 300 -22.23 56.20 -24.77
C LYS A 300 -22.05 54.91 -24.00
N ASP A 301 -22.53 53.79 -24.53
CA ASP A 301 -22.36 52.44 -23.95
C ASP A 301 -20.97 51.89 -24.10
N ARG A 302 -20.04 52.60 -24.76
CA ARG A 302 -18.67 52.16 -25.02
C ARG A 302 -17.60 53.11 -24.48
N VAL A 303 -17.99 54.18 -23.85
CA VAL A 303 -17.07 55.19 -23.32
C VAL A 303 -17.28 55.42 -21.82
N GLY A 304 -16.18 55.55 -21.11
CA GLY A 304 -16.17 55.77 -19.66
C GLY A 304 -16.22 54.50 -18.81
N VAL A 305 -15.79 54.65 -17.57
CA VAL A 305 -15.66 53.53 -16.62
C VAL A 305 -17.03 52.95 -16.21
N ASP A 306 -18.07 53.79 -16.07
CA ASP A 306 -19.39 53.32 -15.69
C ASP A 306 -20.02 52.46 -16.80
N ALA A 307 -19.89 52.86 -18.07
CA ALA A 307 -20.31 52.04 -19.22
C ALA A 307 -19.53 50.72 -19.31
N LEU A 308 -18.22 50.75 -19.01
CA LEU A 308 -17.38 49.53 -18.95
C LEU A 308 -17.88 48.62 -17.82
N ARG A 309 -18.25 49.15 -16.65
CA ARG A 309 -18.75 48.37 -15.50
C ARG A 309 -20.08 47.68 -15.82
N GLU A 310 -21.05 48.40 -16.38
CA GLU A 310 -22.34 47.83 -16.82
C GLU A 310 -22.14 46.72 -17.85
N ARG A 311 -21.26 46.95 -18.83
CA ARG A 311 -20.98 46.01 -19.88
C ARG A 311 -20.31 44.74 -19.34
N LEU A 312 -19.33 44.86 -18.42
CA LEU A 312 -18.70 43.74 -17.76
C LEU A 312 -19.68 42.87 -17.00
N GLN A 313 -20.67 43.45 -16.31
CA GLN A 313 -21.72 42.73 -15.61
C GLN A 313 -22.57 41.89 -16.58
N VAL A 314 -22.98 42.48 -17.73
CA VAL A 314 -23.75 41.76 -18.75
C VAL A 314 -22.93 40.59 -19.33
N ILE A 315 -21.65 40.81 -19.65
CA ILE A 315 -20.76 39.83 -20.20
C ILE A 315 -20.52 38.69 -19.18
N LEU A 316 -20.23 39.05 -17.91
CA LEU A 316 -19.99 38.06 -16.85
C LEU A 316 -21.23 37.21 -16.60
N ALA A 317 -22.41 37.81 -16.57
CA ALA A 317 -23.66 37.09 -16.41
C ALA A 317 -23.96 36.12 -17.54
N ALA A 318 -23.74 36.54 -18.80
CA ALA A 318 -23.88 35.64 -19.96
C ALA A 318 -22.85 34.53 -19.93
N HIS A 319 -21.62 34.80 -19.54
CA HIS A 319 -20.54 33.81 -19.41
C HIS A 319 -20.84 32.80 -18.31
N ILE A 320 -21.30 33.25 -17.13
CA ILE A 320 -21.73 32.37 -16.03
C ILE A 320 -22.86 31.45 -16.48
N ARG A 321 -23.89 31.94 -17.16
CA ARG A 321 -25.00 31.11 -17.65
C ARG A 321 -24.50 29.98 -18.57
N ARG A 322 -23.52 30.27 -19.41
CA ARG A 322 -22.93 29.30 -20.33
C ARG A 322 -22.05 28.26 -19.61
N GLU A 323 -21.27 28.66 -18.61
CA GLU A 323 -20.30 27.79 -17.92
C GLU A 323 -20.92 27.05 -16.72
N PHE A 324 -22.01 27.54 -16.12
CA PHE A 324 -22.64 26.97 -14.93
C PHE A 324 -23.01 25.47 -15.06
N PRO A 325 -23.58 24.99 -16.19
CA PRO A 325 -23.85 23.56 -16.36
C PRO A 325 -22.56 22.73 -16.33
N LYS A 326 -21.46 23.25 -16.87
CA LYS A 326 -20.17 22.57 -16.89
C LYS A 326 -19.57 22.49 -15.49
N VAL A 327 -19.66 23.55 -14.69
CA VAL A 327 -19.27 23.56 -13.28
C VAL A 327 -20.04 22.49 -12.51
N LYS A 328 -21.36 22.37 -12.71
CA LYS A 328 -22.20 21.35 -12.07
C LYS A 328 -21.74 19.93 -12.42
N LEU A 329 -21.41 19.67 -13.69
CA LEU A 329 -20.88 18.37 -14.11
C LEU A 329 -19.52 18.06 -13.49
N GLU A 330 -18.64 19.04 -13.44
CA GLU A 330 -17.30 18.88 -12.87
C GLU A 330 -17.32 18.67 -11.36
N VAL A 331 -18.15 19.38 -10.61
CA VAL A 331 -18.40 19.12 -9.18
C VAL A 331 -18.84 17.68 -8.97
N ASN A 332 -19.80 17.19 -9.75
CA ASN A 332 -20.27 15.82 -9.63
C ASN A 332 -19.20 14.79 -10.00
N LYS A 333 -18.36 15.08 -11.00
CA LYS A 333 -17.23 14.21 -11.40
C LYS A 333 -16.20 14.13 -10.27
N LYS A 334 -15.75 15.27 -9.75
CA LYS A 334 -14.79 15.32 -8.64
C LYS A 334 -15.33 14.65 -7.37
N LEU A 335 -16.60 14.84 -7.04
CA LEU A 335 -17.25 14.13 -5.92
C LEU A 335 -17.15 12.62 -6.05
N LYS A 336 -17.37 12.09 -7.26
CA LYS A 336 -17.22 10.64 -7.51
C LYS A 336 -15.77 10.19 -7.38
N GLU A 337 -14.84 10.99 -7.89
CA GLU A 337 -13.40 10.71 -7.80
C GLU A 337 -12.91 10.72 -6.35
N CYS A 338 -13.29 11.72 -5.55
CA CYS A 338 -12.94 11.80 -4.13
C CYS A 338 -13.53 10.63 -3.32
N ARG A 339 -14.81 10.28 -3.57
CA ARG A 339 -15.44 9.12 -2.90
C ARG A 339 -14.72 7.82 -3.26
N LYS A 340 -14.46 7.60 -4.55
CA LYS A 340 -13.72 6.41 -4.99
C LYS A 340 -12.31 6.34 -4.40
N ALA A 341 -11.63 7.49 -4.30
CA ALA A 341 -10.30 7.55 -3.67
C ALA A 341 -10.36 7.22 -2.17
N LEU A 342 -11.36 7.74 -1.44
CA LEU A 342 -11.59 7.40 -0.03
C LEU A 342 -11.99 5.94 0.17
N GLU A 343 -12.85 5.39 -0.69
CA GLU A 343 -13.20 3.96 -0.67
C GLU A 343 -11.99 3.07 -0.90
N SER A 344 -11.11 3.44 -1.84
CA SER A 344 -9.87 2.67 -2.10
C SER A 344 -8.86 2.70 -0.95
N MET A 345 -8.91 3.70 -0.08
CA MET A 345 -8.09 3.79 1.12
C MET A 345 -8.63 2.93 2.28
N GLY A 346 -9.82 2.33 2.13
CA GLY A 346 -10.48 1.58 3.18
C GLY A 346 -10.98 2.43 4.35
N PRO A 347 -11.49 1.78 5.43
CA PRO A 347 -11.98 2.48 6.61
C PRO A 347 -10.85 3.23 7.35
N SER A 348 -11.17 4.36 7.95
CA SER A 348 -10.22 5.12 8.78
C SER A 348 -9.82 4.32 10.02
N ARG A 349 -8.54 4.43 10.41
CA ARG A 349 -7.95 3.79 11.58
C ARG A 349 -7.40 4.82 12.59
N ASP A 350 -8.09 5.94 12.72
CA ASP A 350 -7.68 7.05 13.61
C ASP A 350 -8.02 6.80 15.09
N THR A 351 -8.78 5.76 15.40
CA THR A 351 -9.19 5.43 16.78
C THR A 351 -8.75 4.03 17.17
N PRO A 352 -8.42 3.78 18.47
CA PRO A 352 -8.05 2.46 18.97
C PRO A 352 -9.08 1.37 18.65
N ASN A 353 -10.36 1.71 18.65
CA ASN A 353 -11.43 0.77 18.29
C ASN A 353 -11.38 0.38 16.81
N ALA A 354 -11.10 1.33 15.92
CA ALA A 354 -10.96 1.04 14.48
C ALA A 354 -9.70 0.22 14.20
N GLN A 355 -8.59 0.51 14.88
CA GLN A 355 -7.34 -0.23 14.82
C GLN A 355 -7.52 -1.67 15.32
N SER A 356 -8.17 -1.83 16.49
CA SER A 356 -8.50 -3.14 17.04
C SER A 356 -9.41 -3.93 16.08
N THR A 357 -10.45 -3.29 15.53
CA THR A 357 -11.34 -3.92 14.54
C THR A 357 -10.58 -4.41 13.31
N PHE A 358 -9.65 -3.60 12.79
CA PHE A 358 -8.80 -3.98 11.68
C PHE A 358 -7.99 -5.24 12.00
N LEU A 359 -7.27 -5.27 13.14
CA LEU A 359 -6.47 -6.42 13.56
C LEU A 359 -7.33 -7.66 13.86
N ILE A 360 -8.51 -7.49 14.45
CA ILE A 360 -9.46 -8.59 14.70
C ILE A 360 -9.91 -9.24 13.38
N ASN A 361 -10.17 -8.44 12.35
CA ASN A 361 -10.51 -8.95 11.03
C ASN A 361 -9.35 -9.74 10.41
N LEU A 362 -8.11 -9.23 10.53
CA LEU A 362 -6.91 -9.95 10.11
C LEU A 362 -6.76 -11.27 10.88
N ALA A 363 -6.86 -11.25 12.19
CA ALA A 363 -6.75 -12.44 13.05
C ALA A 363 -7.85 -13.47 12.72
N THR A 364 -9.07 -13.02 12.47
CA THR A 364 -10.19 -13.90 12.10
C THR A 364 -9.91 -14.60 10.76
N ARG A 365 -9.44 -13.85 9.76
CA ARG A 365 -9.07 -14.41 8.46
C ARG A 365 -7.87 -15.36 8.56
N PHE A 366 -6.87 -14.99 9.36
CA PHE A 366 -5.72 -15.83 9.66
C PHE A 366 -6.15 -17.16 10.27
N GLN A 367 -7.00 -17.16 11.30
CA GLN A 367 -7.48 -18.38 11.95
C GLN A 367 -8.37 -19.22 11.02
N ALA A 368 -9.18 -18.60 10.18
CA ALA A 368 -10.01 -19.32 9.20
C ALA A 368 -9.15 -20.08 8.17
N LEU A 369 -8.11 -19.44 7.63
CA LEU A 369 -7.18 -20.08 6.68
C LEU A 369 -6.28 -21.11 7.38
N THR A 370 -5.86 -20.85 8.63
CA THR A 370 -5.13 -21.82 9.45
C THR A 370 -5.94 -23.09 9.65
N SER A 371 -7.24 -22.99 10.00
CA SER A 371 -8.13 -24.14 10.14
C SER A 371 -8.25 -24.91 8.83
N GLN A 372 -8.38 -24.24 7.70
CA GLN A 372 -8.42 -24.89 6.37
C GLN A 372 -7.11 -25.64 6.08
N GLY A 373 -5.95 -25.03 6.39
CA GLY A 373 -4.64 -25.64 6.23
C GLY A 373 -4.45 -26.89 7.08
N LEU A 374 -4.97 -26.88 8.33
CA LEU A 374 -4.92 -28.01 9.26
C LEU A 374 -5.89 -29.14 8.85
N ASP A 375 -7.08 -28.78 8.35
CA ASP A 375 -8.09 -29.74 7.89
C ASP A 375 -7.81 -30.30 6.49
N ALA A 376 -6.70 -29.91 5.86
CA ALA A 376 -6.36 -30.23 4.48
C ALA A 376 -7.43 -29.81 3.44
N LYS A 377 -8.15 -28.69 3.72
CA LYS A 377 -9.18 -28.10 2.86
C LYS A 377 -8.57 -26.98 1.99
N TYR A 378 -7.91 -27.32 0.91
CA TYR A 378 -7.14 -26.39 0.09
C TYR A 378 -7.96 -25.76 -1.05
N GLY A 379 -9.19 -25.30 -0.75
CA GLY A 379 -10.08 -24.70 -1.75
C GLY A 379 -9.86 -23.22 -2.02
N ASP A 380 -9.16 -22.50 -1.15
CA ASP A 380 -8.80 -21.09 -1.34
C ASP A 380 -7.59 -20.98 -2.28
N ASP A 381 -7.57 -19.94 -3.12
CA ASP A 381 -6.52 -19.70 -4.11
C ASP A 381 -5.11 -19.56 -3.48
N CYS A 382 -5.04 -19.11 -2.24
CA CYS A 382 -3.76 -18.95 -1.53
C CYS A 382 -3.00 -20.27 -1.38
N PHE A 383 -3.69 -21.43 -1.23
CA PHE A 383 -3.05 -22.74 -1.13
C PHE A 383 -2.47 -23.22 -2.47
N SER A 384 -2.95 -22.67 -3.57
CA SER A 384 -2.41 -22.94 -4.90
C SER A 384 -1.19 -22.08 -5.20
N MET A 385 -1.20 -20.81 -4.73
CA MET A 385 -0.10 -19.87 -4.92
C MET A 385 1.08 -20.17 -3.99
N PHE A 386 0.81 -20.61 -2.76
CA PHE A 386 1.81 -20.83 -1.72
C PHE A 386 1.73 -22.27 -1.19
N PRO A 387 2.55 -23.19 -1.72
CA PRO A 387 2.58 -24.60 -1.28
C PRO A 387 2.87 -24.76 0.23
N GLU A 388 3.62 -23.84 0.82
CA GLU A 388 3.97 -23.82 2.24
C GLU A 388 2.74 -23.73 3.16
N LEU A 389 1.59 -23.27 2.64
CA LEU A 389 0.33 -23.22 3.39
C LEU A 389 -0.36 -24.60 3.51
N LYS A 390 0.13 -25.65 2.87
CA LYS A 390 -0.40 -27.00 2.99
C LYS A 390 0.19 -27.75 4.19
N ILE A 391 0.18 -27.11 5.36
CA ILE A 391 0.89 -27.56 6.57
C ILE A 391 0.56 -29.01 6.97
N ALA A 392 -0.71 -29.43 6.91
CA ALA A 392 -1.08 -30.79 7.26
C ALA A 392 -0.41 -31.83 6.36
N THR A 393 -0.36 -31.60 5.06
CA THR A 393 0.27 -32.47 4.07
C THR A 393 1.78 -32.52 4.28
N GLU A 394 2.43 -31.38 4.50
CA GLU A 394 3.87 -31.27 4.72
C GLU A 394 4.30 -32.01 6.00
N VAL A 395 3.56 -31.82 7.11
CA VAL A 395 3.87 -32.48 8.38
C VAL A 395 3.68 -34.00 8.28
N VAL A 396 2.60 -34.48 7.63
CA VAL A 396 2.38 -35.92 7.42
C VAL A 396 3.51 -36.52 6.59
N SER A 397 3.91 -35.86 5.51
CA SER A 397 5.04 -36.30 4.69
C SER A 397 6.34 -36.38 5.50
N ARG A 398 6.58 -35.39 6.38
CA ARG A 398 7.78 -35.39 7.24
C ARG A 398 7.74 -36.51 8.31
N ASN A 399 6.56 -36.85 8.83
CA ASN A 399 6.36 -37.96 9.75
C ASN A 399 6.76 -39.32 9.08
N ASP A 400 6.37 -39.51 7.81
CA ASP A 400 6.73 -40.68 7.04
C ASP A 400 8.27 -40.77 6.84
N VAL A 401 8.91 -39.65 6.58
CA VAL A 401 10.37 -39.53 6.48
C VAL A 401 11.03 -39.89 7.82
N LEU A 402 10.53 -39.36 8.95
CA LEU A 402 11.05 -39.69 10.28
C LEU A 402 11.01 -41.20 10.55
N SER A 403 9.87 -41.83 10.25
CA SER A 403 9.71 -43.27 10.42
C SER A 403 10.75 -44.09 9.63
N LYS A 404 11.04 -43.67 8.39
CA LYS A 404 12.08 -44.25 7.55
C LYS A 404 13.50 -43.98 8.09
N ASP A 405 13.76 -42.76 8.54
CA ASP A 405 15.04 -42.36 9.13
C ASP A 405 15.37 -43.15 10.38
N PHE A 406 14.39 -43.32 11.29
CA PHE A 406 14.57 -44.19 12.46
C PHE A 406 14.75 -45.65 12.10
N ALA A 407 14.15 -46.15 11.00
CA ALA A 407 14.35 -47.51 10.52
C ALA A 407 15.74 -47.73 9.95
N ASN A 408 16.28 -46.79 9.22
CA ASN A 408 17.53 -46.90 8.47
C ASN A 408 18.76 -46.47 9.26
N TYR A 409 18.64 -45.41 10.06
CA TYR A 409 19.76 -44.73 10.72
C TYR A 409 19.66 -44.68 12.25
N GLY A 410 18.53 -45.09 12.82
CA GLY A 410 18.31 -45.00 14.27
C GLY A 410 19.19 -45.94 15.09
N HIS A 411 19.65 -47.06 14.54
CA HIS A 411 20.47 -48.06 15.24
C HIS A 411 21.97 -47.85 15.04
N THR A 412 22.75 -48.09 16.08
CA THR A 412 24.21 -48.00 16.01
C THR A 412 24.83 -49.22 15.32
N TYR A 413 24.32 -50.42 15.62
CA TYR A 413 24.74 -51.67 15.04
C TYR A 413 23.59 -52.32 14.26
N ASP A 414 23.84 -52.81 13.05
CA ASP A 414 22.83 -53.53 12.28
C ASP A 414 22.59 -54.91 12.95
N PHE A 415 21.32 -55.24 13.17
CA PHE A 415 20.90 -56.53 13.69
C PHE A 415 21.03 -57.65 12.69
N ARG A 416 21.19 -57.33 11.40
CA ARG A 416 21.41 -58.34 10.35
C ARG A 416 22.81 -58.87 10.43
N THR A 417 22.96 -60.19 10.51
CA THR A 417 24.26 -60.84 10.35
C THR A 417 24.63 -60.92 8.87
N THR A 418 25.91 -60.76 8.53
CA THR A 418 26.49 -60.60 7.18
C THR A 418 26.25 -61.74 6.18
N ALA A 419 25.27 -62.61 6.39
CA ALA A 419 25.03 -63.82 5.56
C ALA A 419 23.55 -64.01 5.17
N GLU A 420 22.76 -62.93 5.03
CA GLU A 420 21.42 -63.11 4.47
C GLU A 420 21.41 -62.71 2.99
N PRO A 421 21.01 -63.59 2.04
CA PRO A 421 20.69 -63.20 0.68
C PRO A 421 19.45 -62.31 0.71
N THR A 422 19.52 -61.20 0.00
CA THR A 422 18.37 -60.35 -0.27
C THR A 422 17.40 -61.05 -1.20
N ASP A 423 16.48 -61.88 -0.66
CA ASP A 423 15.24 -62.22 -1.38
C ASP A 423 14.29 -63.06 -0.51
N PHE A 424 13.34 -62.38 0.13
CA PHE A 424 11.98 -62.94 0.30
C PHE A 424 11.03 -61.78 0.54
N PRO A 425 10.05 -61.55 -0.35
CA PRO A 425 9.02 -60.57 -0.12
C PRO A 425 8.15 -60.96 1.10
N ASP A 426 7.94 -60.01 1.97
CA ASP A 426 7.10 -60.12 3.17
C ASP A 426 5.66 -60.50 2.74
N ARG A 427 5.34 -61.79 2.66
CA ARG A 427 3.97 -62.29 2.51
C ARG A 427 3.25 -62.06 3.84
N ARG A 428 2.48 -60.98 3.90
CA ARG A 428 1.44 -60.84 4.93
C ARG A 428 0.45 -61.97 4.80
N PRO A 429 0.03 -62.66 5.88
CA PRO A 429 -1.11 -63.55 5.82
C PRO A 429 -2.39 -62.71 5.64
N SER A 430 -2.96 -62.80 4.45
CA SER A 430 -4.31 -62.32 4.19
C SER A 430 -5.31 -63.19 4.92
N THR A 431 -5.81 -62.75 6.06
CA THR A 431 -6.94 -63.36 6.70
C THR A 431 -8.21 -62.88 5.98
N THR A 432 -8.64 -63.66 4.99
CA THR A 432 -9.95 -63.48 4.35
C THR A 432 -11.00 -64.05 5.28
N MET A 433 -11.68 -63.20 6.03
CA MET A 433 -12.98 -63.56 6.60
C MET A 433 -14.02 -63.39 5.50
N GLN A 434 -14.51 -64.52 4.98
CA GLN A 434 -15.76 -64.57 4.24
C GLN A 434 -16.90 -64.37 5.24
N GLN A 435 -17.56 -63.23 5.13
CA GLN A 435 -18.94 -63.06 5.62
C GLN A 435 -19.87 -63.06 4.41
N SER A 436 -20.61 -64.16 4.32
CA SER A 436 -21.82 -64.29 3.50
C SER A 436 -22.87 -63.35 4.02
N VAL A 437 -23.33 -62.39 3.18
CA VAL A 437 -24.59 -61.69 3.39
C VAL A 437 -25.43 -61.83 2.12
N SER A 438 -26.59 -62.38 2.37
CA SER A 438 -27.71 -62.68 1.45
C SER A 438 -28.27 -61.41 0.79
N ASN A 439 -28.72 -61.63 -0.47
CA ASN A 439 -29.51 -60.77 -1.33
C ASN A 439 -30.75 -60.16 -0.66
N VAL A 440 -30.96 -58.85 -0.83
CA VAL A 440 -32.29 -58.30 -1.02
C VAL A 440 -32.25 -57.31 -2.19
N SER A 441 -33.21 -57.47 -3.05
CA SER A 441 -33.45 -56.90 -4.34
C SER A 441 -33.87 -55.43 -4.38
N SER A 442 -33.43 -54.78 -5.42
CA SER A 442 -34.10 -53.88 -6.38
C SER A 442 -34.99 -52.71 -5.90
N PHE A 443 -34.72 -51.56 -6.46
CA PHE A 443 -35.58 -50.63 -7.24
C PHE A 443 -34.68 -49.42 -7.61
N GLY A 444 -34.43 -49.08 -8.83
CA GLY A 444 -35.27 -48.48 -9.85
C GLY A 444 -34.62 -47.17 -10.29
N SER A 445 -34.04 -47.16 -11.47
CA SER A 445 -33.87 -46.13 -12.51
C SER A 445 -33.94 -44.64 -12.16
N ALA A 446 -32.92 -43.89 -12.61
CA ALA A 446 -33.07 -42.81 -13.60
C ALA A 446 -31.67 -42.24 -14.00
N THR A 447 -31.39 -42.35 -15.26
CA THR A 447 -30.33 -41.62 -15.98
C THR A 447 -30.76 -40.18 -16.23
N PRO A 448 -29.84 -39.23 -16.26
CA PRO A 448 -29.99 -38.15 -17.21
C PRO A 448 -28.79 -38.03 -18.17
N MET A 449 -29.20 -37.74 -19.36
CA MET A 449 -28.56 -37.47 -20.63
C MET A 449 -27.24 -36.63 -20.52
N LYS A 450 -26.32 -37.07 -21.36
CA LYS A 450 -25.23 -36.26 -21.91
C LYS A 450 -25.80 -35.20 -22.86
N VAL A 451 -25.46 -33.94 -22.68
CA VAL A 451 -25.43 -32.96 -23.74
C VAL A 451 -23.98 -32.50 -23.91
N GLY A 452 -23.43 -32.88 -25.04
CA GLY A 452 -22.13 -32.42 -25.47
C GLY A 452 -22.27 -31.06 -26.17
N PHE A 453 -21.33 -30.18 -25.90
CA PHE A 453 -21.01 -29.10 -26.84
C PHE A 453 -19.49 -29.17 -27.13
N SER A 454 -19.22 -29.50 -28.37
CA SER A 454 -17.92 -29.44 -29.02
C SER A 454 -17.74 -28.05 -29.59
N PHE A 455 -16.62 -27.40 -29.27
CA PHE A 455 -16.02 -26.44 -30.18
C PHE A 455 -14.51 -26.72 -30.23
N GLY A 456 -14.07 -26.98 -31.44
CA GLY A 456 -12.75 -27.36 -31.78
C GLY A 456 -11.82 -26.18 -32.06
N ALA A 457 -10.62 -26.59 -32.21
CA ALA A 457 -9.54 -26.05 -33.02
C ALA A 457 -8.41 -25.33 -32.30
N GLY A 458 -7.25 -25.88 -32.48
CA GLY A 458 -6.01 -25.11 -32.55
C GLY A 458 -4.82 -25.66 -31.75
N SER A 459 -4.26 -26.73 -32.27
CA SER A 459 -2.91 -27.27 -32.11
C SER A 459 -1.82 -26.27 -31.69
N SER A 460 -1.03 -26.65 -30.67
CA SER A 460 0.40 -26.90 -30.86
C SER A 460 0.98 -27.55 -29.61
N SER A 461 1.35 -28.79 -29.78
CA SER A 461 2.08 -29.62 -28.85
C SER A 461 3.53 -29.13 -28.76
N ILE A 462 3.95 -28.76 -27.54
CA ILE A 462 5.37 -28.83 -27.17
C ILE A 462 5.43 -29.69 -25.92
N ALA A 463 5.88 -30.93 -26.12
CA ALA A 463 6.21 -31.84 -25.04
C ALA A 463 7.47 -31.33 -24.33
N PRO A 464 7.54 -31.39 -22.98
CA PRO A 464 8.82 -31.19 -22.30
C PRO A 464 9.67 -32.45 -22.48
N GLN A 465 10.81 -32.29 -23.12
CA GLN A 465 11.86 -33.28 -23.21
C GLN A 465 12.30 -33.65 -21.77
N GLN A 466 12.16 -34.93 -21.45
CA GLN A 466 12.86 -35.57 -20.32
C GLN A 466 14.36 -35.42 -20.54
N ALA A 467 15.02 -34.62 -19.71
CA ALA A 467 16.48 -34.64 -19.62
C ALA A 467 16.91 -35.95 -19.01
N THR A 468 17.49 -36.84 -19.84
CA THR A 468 18.20 -38.02 -19.41
C THR A 468 19.45 -37.59 -18.66
N LEU A 469 19.51 -37.94 -17.36
CA LEU A 469 20.68 -37.80 -16.52
C LEU A 469 21.76 -38.76 -17.02
N PRO A 470 23.05 -38.37 -17.08
CA PRO A 470 24.14 -39.27 -17.50
C PRO A 470 24.36 -40.34 -16.44
N ASN A 471 24.49 -41.61 -16.91
CA ASN A 471 24.88 -42.75 -16.13
C ASN A 471 26.18 -42.48 -15.36
N ASN A 472 26.11 -42.57 -14.03
CA ASN A 472 27.27 -42.53 -13.16
C ASN A 472 27.89 -43.92 -13.03
N PRO A 473 29.10 -44.17 -13.54
CA PRO A 473 29.68 -45.52 -13.58
C PRO A 473 30.35 -45.98 -12.27
N PHE A 474 30.28 -45.17 -11.22
CA PHE A 474 30.76 -45.54 -9.89
C PHE A 474 29.62 -45.37 -8.90
N GLY A 475 28.99 -46.51 -8.55
CA GLY A 475 27.90 -46.59 -7.59
C GLY A 475 28.30 -46.17 -6.17
N ILE A 476 28.45 -44.88 -5.97
CA ILE A 476 28.37 -44.28 -4.65
C ILE A 476 26.99 -43.62 -4.62
N GLU A 477 26.00 -44.31 -4.05
CA GLU A 477 24.77 -43.67 -3.61
C GLU A 477 25.15 -42.60 -2.57
N VAL A 478 25.37 -41.39 -3.04
CA VAL A 478 25.35 -40.22 -2.17
C VAL A 478 23.87 -40.01 -1.85
N ASP A 479 23.47 -40.48 -0.68
CA ASP A 479 22.15 -40.22 -0.11
C ASP A 479 22.04 -38.69 0.15
N THR A 480 21.72 -37.97 -0.90
CA THR A 480 21.41 -36.55 -0.80
C THR A 480 20.04 -36.42 -0.12
N ARG A 481 20.04 -36.35 1.20
CA ARG A 481 18.91 -35.80 1.92
C ARG A 481 18.65 -34.41 1.35
N CYS A 482 17.54 -34.28 0.64
CA CYS A 482 17.05 -33.01 0.19
C CYS A 482 16.68 -32.23 1.45
N SER A 483 17.59 -31.40 1.94
CA SER A 483 17.26 -30.41 2.97
C SER A 483 16.20 -29.51 2.38
N THR A 484 14.95 -29.67 2.81
CA THR A 484 13.80 -28.88 2.38
C THR A 484 13.84 -27.45 2.97
N ARG A 485 14.89 -27.11 3.70
CA ARG A 485 15.05 -25.80 4.35
C ARG A 485 15.43 -24.73 3.35
N LYS A 486 14.50 -23.82 3.04
CA LYS A 486 14.83 -22.56 2.34
C LYS A 486 15.60 -21.65 3.31
N LYS A 487 16.86 -21.36 3.01
CA LYS A 487 17.78 -20.58 3.87
C LYS A 487 17.28 -19.18 4.28
N GLU A 488 16.36 -18.57 3.54
CA GLU A 488 15.93 -17.19 3.77
C GLU A 488 14.91 -17.00 4.91
N SER A 489 14.20 -18.05 5.33
CA SER A 489 13.21 -17.97 6.42
C SER A 489 13.73 -18.43 7.79
N ILE A 490 15.01 -18.76 7.90
CA ILE A 490 15.60 -19.46 9.05
C ILE A 490 16.35 -18.51 10.01
N LEU A 491 16.73 -17.31 9.53
CA LEU A 491 17.56 -16.37 10.31
C LEU A 491 16.94 -16.01 11.68
N ASP A 492 15.61 -15.94 11.74
CA ASP A 492 14.90 -15.52 12.96
C ASP A 492 14.84 -16.62 14.03
N ILE A 493 15.08 -17.90 13.67
CA ILE A 493 14.93 -19.08 14.54
C ILE A 493 16.17 -19.97 14.55
N GLU A 494 17.30 -19.52 14.00
CA GLU A 494 18.51 -20.31 13.84
C GLU A 494 19.04 -20.88 15.17
N ASP A 495 18.92 -20.13 16.25
CA ASP A 495 19.39 -20.48 17.59
C ASP A 495 18.72 -21.74 18.18
N ILE A 496 17.53 -22.11 17.73
CA ILE A 496 16.78 -23.26 18.22
C ILE A 496 16.81 -24.46 17.29
N LEU A 497 17.37 -24.30 16.07
CA LEU A 497 17.41 -25.35 15.08
C LEU A 497 18.64 -26.25 15.28
N HIS A 498 18.43 -27.55 15.17
CA HIS A 498 19.50 -28.56 15.21
C HIS A 498 19.94 -28.93 13.80
N ASP A 499 21.25 -28.99 13.58
CA ASP A 499 21.83 -29.46 12.32
C ASP A 499 22.03 -31.00 12.36
N ASP A 500 21.25 -31.73 11.57
CA ASP A 500 21.24 -33.19 11.50
C ASP A 500 22.13 -33.76 10.39
N THR A 501 22.96 -32.94 9.74
CA THR A 501 23.79 -33.35 8.59
C THR A 501 24.86 -34.42 8.92
N LYS A 502 25.10 -34.73 10.21
CA LYS A 502 26.17 -35.60 10.70
C LYS A 502 25.73 -37.00 11.10
N LEU A 503 24.61 -37.50 10.57
CA LEU A 503 24.14 -38.83 10.93
C LEU A 503 25.17 -39.92 10.57
N ARG A 504 25.49 -40.75 11.55
CA ARG A 504 26.42 -41.86 11.38
C ARG A 504 25.71 -43.07 10.78
N LYS A 505 26.24 -43.64 9.71
CA LYS A 505 25.73 -44.88 9.17
C LYS A 505 25.87 -46.01 10.23
N PRO A 506 24.92 -46.94 10.30
CA PRO A 506 25.02 -48.08 11.19
C PRO A 506 26.28 -48.89 10.95
N LYS A 507 26.89 -49.41 12.00
CA LYS A 507 28.03 -50.30 11.90
C LYS A 507 27.57 -51.67 11.41
N ALA A 508 28.35 -52.34 10.55
CA ALA A 508 28.03 -53.66 10.00
C ALA A 508 27.72 -54.68 11.10
N GLY A 509 26.77 -55.58 10.84
CA GLY A 509 26.12 -56.45 11.84
C GLY A 509 27.04 -57.39 12.62
N GLY A 510 28.22 -57.78 12.10
CA GLY A 510 29.16 -58.59 12.84
C GLY A 510 29.74 -57.97 14.10
N GLY A 511 29.78 -56.65 14.19
CA GLY A 511 30.31 -55.92 15.34
C GLY A 511 29.40 -55.89 16.57
N MET A 512 28.11 -56.16 16.41
CA MET A 512 27.16 -56.14 17.53
C MET A 512 27.36 -57.28 18.53
N LEU A 513 27.43 -58.50 18.05
CA LEU A 513 27.64 -59.65 18.91
C LEU A 513 29.00 -59.60 19.63
N GLU A 514 30.04 -59.16 18.96
CA GLU A 514 31.37 -58.98 19.54
C GLU A 514 31.35 -57.86 20.62
N TRP A 515 30.67 -56.77 20.34
CA TRP A 515 30.49 -55.72 21.35
C TRP A 515 29.67 -56.21 22.53
N MET A 516 28.56 -56.93 22.34
CA MET A 516 27.75 -57.50 23.42
C MET A 516 28.54 -58.53 24.21
N LYS A 517 29.41 -59.32 23.57
CA LYS A 517 30.30 -60.29 24.19
C LYS A 517 31.29 -59.61 25.13
N THR A 518 31.84 -58.48 24.67
CA THR A 518 32.74 -57.65 25.50
C THR A 518 32.01 -57.07 26.71
N LEU A 519 30.82 -56.50 26.46
CA LEU A 519 29.99 -55.90 27.51
C LEU A 519 29.56 -56.92 28.57
N TYR A 520 29.07 -58.11 28.13
CA TYR A 520 28.70 -59.20 29.03
C TYR A 520 29.90 -59.70 29.86
N ASN A 521 31.08 -59.85 29.26
CA ASN A 521 32.28 -60.26 29.99
C ASN A 521 32.67 -59.31 31.10
N ASN A 522 32.51 -57.99 30.86
CA ASN A 522 32.89 -56.95 31.81
C ASN A 522 31.85 -56.74 32.92
N SER A 523 30.62 -57.25 32.77
CA SER A 523 29.50 -57.08 33.72
C SER A 523 29.07 -58.42 34.36
N ARG A 524 29.78 -59.54 34.13
CA ARG A 524 29.43 -60.85 34.59
C ARG A 524 29.59 -60.97 36.13
N GLY A 525 28.50 -61.31 36.83
CA GLY A 525 28.47 -61.65 38.23
C GLY A 525 28.48 -63.16 38.49
N PHE A 526 28.12 -63.56 39.69
CA PHE A 526 28.01 -64.99 40.07
C PHE A 526 26.68 -65.65 39.67
N GLU A 527 25.92 -65.05 38.77
CA GLU A 527 24.61 -65.50 38.35
C GLU A 527 24.71 -66.71 37.38
N LEU A 528 23.90 -67.74 37.61
CA LEU A 528 23.82 -68.93 36.78
C LEU A 528 22.66 -68.77 35.78
N GLY A 529 23.04 -68.70 34.48
CA GLY A 529 22.07 -68.74 33.37
C GLY A 529 21.29 -67.44 33.06
N ASN A 530 21.45 -66.37 33.84
CA ASN A 530 20.86 -65.06 33.63
C ASN A 530 21.91 -63.99 33.37
N PHE A 531 21.49 -62.85 32.88
CA PHE A 531 22.31 -61.66 32.78
C PHE A 531 21.71 -60.54 33.63
N ASP A 532 22.55 -59.59 34.07
CA ASP A 532 22.11 -58.41 34.80
C ASP A 532 21.10 -57.62 33.97
N PRO A 533 19.92 -57.31 34.45
CA PRO A 533 18.91 -56.50 33.77
C PRO A 533 19.44 -55.14 33.29
N SER A 534 20.47 -54.58 33.96
CA SER A 534 21.11 -53.32 33.57
C SER A 534 21.84 -53.43 32.20
N LEU A 535 22.24 -54.62 31.81
CA LEU A 535 22.86 -54.88 30.48
C LEU A 535 21.92 -54.56 29.34
N LEU A 536 20.63 -54.92 29.46
CA LEU A 536 19.65 -54.58 28.41
C LEU A 536 19.49 -53.07 28.27
N SER A 537 19.45 -52.33 29.39
CA SER A 537 19.39 -50.87 29.42
C SER A 537 20.61 -50.25 28.74
N THR A 538 21.83 -50.79 29.07
CA THR A 538 23.11 -50.33 28.49
C THR A 538 23.15 -50.58 26.99
N CYS A 539 22.71 -51.78 26.57
CA CYS A 539 22.61 -52.14 25.16
C CYS A 539 21.62 -51.23 24.40
N MET A 540 20.46 -51.00 24.97
CA MET A 540 19.44 -50.14 24.38
C MET A 540 19.94 -48.69 24.24
N LYS A 541 20.59 -48.16 25.27
CA LYS A 541 21.17 -46.80 25.26
C LYS A 541 22.23 -46.66 24.15
N ALA A 542 23.13 -47.64 23.99
CA ALA A 542 24.12 -47.60 22.96
C ALA A 542 23.53 -47.79 21.55
N GLN A 543 22.53 -48.67 21.41
CA GLN A 543 21.85 -48.96 20.16
C GLN A 543 21.02 -47.80 19.65
N SER A 544 20.42 -47.01 20.57
CA SER A 544 19.61 -45.84 20.28
C SER A 544 20.39 -44.51 20.25
N HIS A 545 21.73 -44.58 20.07
CA HIS A 545 22.59 -43.39 20.12
C HIS A 545 22.15 -42.27 19.14
N ASN A 546 21.78 -42.65 17.92
CA ASN A 546 21.37 -41.71 16.86
C ASN A 546 19.96 -41.16 17.01
N TRP A 547 19.17 -41.63 17.97
CA TRP A 547 17.77 -41.19 18.14
C TRP A 547 17.66 -39.71 18.50
N ASP A 548 18.60 -39.19 19.30
CA ASP A 548 18.58 -37.79 19.75
C ASP A 548 18.75 -36.83 18.57
N ASP A 549 19.73 -37.08 17.70
CA ASP A 549 19.98 -36.22 16.52
C ASP A 549 18.82 -36.31 15.52
N LEU A 550 18.28 -37.53 15.29
CA LEU A 550 17.11 -37.70 14.42
C LEU A 550 15.86 -36.99 14.94
N ALA A 551 15.62 -37.06 16.24
CA ALA A 551 14.46 -36.43 16.86
C ALA A 551 14.57 -34.90 16.87
N LYS A 552 15.75 -34.36 17.17
CA LYS A 552 16.04 -32.94 17.13
C LYS A 552 16.00 -32.38 15.71
N GLY A 553 16.54 -33.11 14.73
CA GLY A 553 16.44 -32.74 13.32
C GLY A 553 14.97 -32.68 12.85
N TYR A 554 14.20 -33.72 13.23
CA TYR A 554 12.76 -33.75 12.91
C TYR A 554 11.97 -32.55 13.47
N ILE A 555 12.14 -32.25 14.76
CA ILE A 555 11.39 -31.13 15.36
C ILE A 555 11.83 -29.79 14.77
N SER A 556 13.11 -29.62 14.45
CA SER A 556 13.62 -28.44 13.77
C SER A 556 12.99 -28.24 12.41
N ASP A 557 12.77 -29.32 11.65
CA ASP A 557 12.06 -29.26 10.36
C ASP A 557 10.60 -28.84 10.54
N VAL A 558 9.87 -29.43 11.51
CA VAL A 558 8.47 -29.08 11.78
C VAL A 558 8.33 -27.64 12.30
N VAL A 559 9.25 -27.18 13.14
CA VAL A 559 9.32 -25.77 13.57
C VAL A 559 9.50 -24.86 12.36
N THR A 560 10.43 -25.18 11.48
CA THR A 560 10.68 -24.40 10.24
C THR A 560 9.44 -24.35 9.34
N MET A 561 8.75 -25.48 9.14
CA MET A 561 7.52 -25.55 8.36
C MET A 561 6.41 -24.69 8.99
N THR A 562 6.24 -24.78 10.31
CA THR A 562 5.24 -24.00 11.06
C THR A 562 5.55 -22.50 10.98
N HIS A 563 6.81 -22.12 11.11
CA HIS A 563 7.25 -20.73 11.01
C HIS A 563 7.04 -20.16 9.60
N ALA A 564 7.43 -20.92 8.57
CA ALA A 564 7.20 -20.54 7.17
C ALA A 564 5.71 -20.39 6.86
N PHE A 565 4.86 -21.28 7.37
CA PHE A 565 3.41 -21.21 7.25
C PHE A 565 2.88 -19.89 7.86
N ILE A 566 3.28 -19.55 9.10
CA ILE A 566 2.83 -18.34 9.78
C ILE A 566 3.26 -17.10 9.01
N LYS A 567 4.54 -16.99 8.64
CA LYS A 567 5.05 -15.82 7.87
C LYS A 567 4.36 -15.67 6.51
N THR A 568 4.17 -16.76 5.80
CA THR A 568 3.50 -16.73 4.49
C THR A 568 2.02 -16.36 4.65
N LEU A 569 1.34 -16.91 5.64
CA LEU A 569 -0.06 -16.62 5.88
C LEU A 569 -0.28 -15.17 6.36
N LEU A 570 0.60 -14.63 7.20
CA LEU A 570 0.57 -13.22 7.60
C LEU A 570 0.72 -12.30 6.38
N LYS A 571 1.62 -12.59 5.44
CA LYS A 571 1.77 -11.83 4.18
C LYS A 571 0.51 -11.88 3.31
N VAL A 572 -0.17 -13.03 3.25
CA VAL A 572 -1.42 -13.18 2.50
C VAL A 572 -2.56 -12.38 3.13
N VAL A 573 -2.63 -12.35 4.46
CA VAL A 573 -3.73 -11.71 5.20
C VAL A 573 -3.49 -10.22 5.38
N CYS A 574 -2.24 -9.80 5.60
CA CYS A 574 -1.85 -8.41 5.83
C CYS A 574 -0.99 -7.89 4.66
N PRO A 575 -1.58 -7.23 3.66
CA PRO A 575 -0.82 -6.71 2.50
C PRO A 575 -0.04 -5.42 2.80
N GLU A 576 -0.25 -4.78 3.95
CA GLU A 576 0.44 -3.55 4.34
C GLU A 576 1.81 -3.87 4.94
N PRO A 577 2.94 -3.44 4.31
CA PRO A 577 4.28 -3.84 4.74
C PRO A 577 4.62 -3.41 6.16
N ASN A 578 4.25 -2.18 6.56
CA ASN A 578 4.55 -1.65 7.88
C ASN A 578 3.80 -2.42 8.97
N ALA A 579 2.49 -2.61 8.80
CA ALA A 579 1.67 -3.38 9.73
C ALA A 579 2.13 -4.84 9.84
N LEU A 580 2.53 -5.45 8.72
CA LEU A 580 3.08 -6.80 8.67
C LEU A 580 4.37 -6.91 9.48
N GLN A 581 5.32 -6.00 9.27
CA GLN A 581 6.61 -6.01 9.97
C GLN A 581 6.44 -5.85 11.49
N GLN A 582 5.59 -4.91 11.91
CA GLN A 582 5.31 -4.71 13.34
C GLN A 582 4.61 -5.91 13.96
N LEU A 583 3.67 -6.52 13.25
CA LEU A 583 2.96 -7.72 13.69
C LEU A 583 3.90 -8.93 13.78
N GLU A 584 4.78 -9.15 12.80
CA GLU A 584 5.81 -10.19 12.84
C GLU A 584 6.73 -10.00 14.04
N SER A 585 7.20 -8.78 14.30
CA SER A 585 8.05 -8.45 15.45
C SER A 585 7.35 -8.72 16.78
N LEU A 586 6.09 -8.32 16.92
CA LEU A 586 5.31 -8.53 18.15
C LEU A 586 5.08 -10.01 18.46
N LEU A 587 4.84 -10.83 17.43
CA LEU A 587 4.55 -12.26 17.63
C LEU A 587 5.81 -13.08 17.88
N MET A 588 6.99 -12.59 17.51
CA MET A 588 8.21 -13.38 17.46
C MET A 588 8.64 -13.94 18.82
N ASP A 589 8.60 -13.13 19.87
CA ASP A 589 8.97 -13.56 21.22
C ASP A 589 8.11 -14.71 21.72
N ASP A 590 6.79 -14.59 21.54
CA ASP A 590 5.84 -15.63 21.94
C ASP A 590 6.01 -16.90 21.09
N LEU A 591 6.26 -16.75 19.79
CA LEU A 591 6.55 -17.87 18.88
C LEU A 591 7.79 -18.64 19.32
N MET A 592 8.88 -17.93 19.68
CA MET A 592 10.12 -18.55 20.17
C MET A 592 9.89 -19.36 21.45
N VAL A 593 9.07 -18.85 22.37
CA VAL A 593 8.70 -19.58 23.60
C VAL A 593 7.94 -20.86 23.26
N LEU A 594 7.01 -20.83 22.31
CA LEU A 594 6.23 -21.98 21.90
C LEU A 594 7.07 -23.03 21.13
N TYR A 595 7.96 -22.59 20.27
CA TYR A 595 8.91 -23.49 19.57
C TYR A 595 9.82 -24.20 20.56
N LYS A 596 10.34 -23.48 21.55
CA LYS A 596 11.21 -24.03 22.58
C LYS A 596 10.49 -25.11 23.41
N LYS A 597 9.19 -24.93 23.75
CA LYS A 597 8.41 -25.98 24.41
C LYS A 597 8.39 -27.30 23.61
N ALA A 598 8.30 -27.22 22.28
CA ALA A 598 8.33 -28.43 21.43
C ALA A 598 9.70 -29.10 21.44
N VAL A 599 10.78 -28.32 21.42
CA VAL A 599 12.17 -28.84 21.49
C VAL A 599 12.44 -29.48 22.87
N ASP A 600 11.98 -28.82 23.95
CA ASP A 600 12.11 -29.35 25.30
C ASP A 600 11.33 -30.68 25.47
N GLN A 601 10.15 -30.80 24.85
CA GLN A 601 9.38 -32.04 24.84
C GLN A 601 10.13 -33.19 24.13
N VAL A 602 10.85 -32.90 23.02
CA VAL A 602 11.71 -33.90 22.38
C VAL A 602 12.80 -34.37 23.34
N SER A 603 13.44 -33.44 24.04
CA SER A 603 14.48 -33.75 25.03
C SER A 603 13.93 -34.63 26.15
N PHE A 604 12.75 -34.33 26.65
CA PHE A 604 12.05 -35.16 27.64
C PHE A 604 11.77 -36.57 27.11
N ILE A 605 11.20 -36.70 25.91
CA ILE A 605 10.93 -38.02 25.29
C ILE A 605 12.22 -38.83 25.15
N MET A 606 13.30 -38.18 24.72
CA MET A 606 14.61 -38.86 24.56
C MET A 606 15.16 -39.37 25.90
N VAL A 607 15.01 -38.61 26.98
CA VAL A 607 15.40 -39.07 28.31
C VAL A 607 14.58 -40.28 28.73
N VAL A 608 13.27 -40.27 28.56
CA VAL A 608 12.38 -41.36 28.92
C VAL A 608 12.70 -42.63 28.10
N GLU A 609 12.81 -42.52 26.79
CA GLU A 609 12.95 -43.67 25.89
C GLU A 609 14.37 -44.29 25.91
N ARG A 610 15.40 -43.49 26.15
CA ARG A 610 16.81 -43.98 26.07
C ARG A 610 17.41 -44.27 27.42
N PHE A 611 17.02 -43.55 28.48
CA PHE A 611 17.64 -43.68 29.79
C PHE A 611 16.70 -44.32 30.84
N GLY A 612 15.43 -44.50 30.48
CA GLY A 612 14.46 -45.24 31.33
C GLY A 612 14.76 -46.76 31.35
N VAL A 613 14.17 -47.46 32.29
CA VAL A 613 14.22 -48.91 32.35
C VAL A 613 13.43 -49.50 31.16
N PRO A 614 14.04 -50.40 30.37
CA PRO A 614 13.36 -51.01 29.23
C PRO A 614 12.12 -51.82 29.68
N THR A 615 10.94 -51.28 29.47
CA THR A 615 9.69 -51.92 29.80
C THR A 615 8.68 -51.80 28.67
N THR A 616 7.85 -52.79 28.45
CA THR A 616 6.74 -52.75 27.50
C THR A 616 5.64 -53.72 27.88
N THR A 617 4.40 -53.27 27.73
CA THR A 617 3.19 -54.14 27.84
C THR A 617 2.68 -54.55 26.47
N ASN A 618 3.38 -54.12 25.38
CA ASN A 618 2.98 -54.39 24.00
C ASN A 618 3.21 -55.87 23.67
N HIS A 619 2.16 -56.63 23.33
CA HIS A 619 2.21 -58.03 22.99
C HIS A 619 3.11 -58.32 21.75
N TYR A 620 3.29 -57.38 20.84
CA TYR A 620 4.22 -57.53 19.71
C TYR A 620 5.68 -57.79 20.14
N PHE A 621 6.04 -57.48 21.39
CA PHE A 621 7.36 -57.81 21.91
C PHE A 621 7.57 -59.34 21.90
N ASN A 622 6.65 -60.11 22.42
CA ASN A 622 6.75 -61.58 22.46
C ASN A 622 6.69 -62.16 21.08
N ASP A 623 5.83 -61.68 20.17
CA ASP A 623 5.73 -62.14 18.79
C ASP A 623 7.03 -61.93 18.03
N ASN A 624 7.66 -60.74 18.22
CA ASN A 624 8.97 -60.45 17.63
C ASN A 624 10.06 -61.32 18.21
N LEU A 625 10.06 -61.56 19.55
CA LEU A 625 11.06 -62.39 20.21
C LEU A 625 10.99 -63.85 19.72
N GLU A 626 9.78 -64.41 19.65
CA GLU A 626 9.62 -65.74 19.04
C GLU A 626 10.05 -65.79 17.60
N THR A 627 9.78 -64.75 16.83
CA THR A 627 10.23 -64.65 15.42
C THR A 627 11.76 -64.63 15.32
N CYS A 628 12.44 -63.86 16.18
CA CYS A 628 13.91 -63.84 16.24
C CYS A 628 14.48 -65.22 16.60
N ARG A 629 13.90 -65.88 17.63
CA ARG A 629 14.28 -67.21 18.03
C ARG A 629 14.05 -68.26 16.93
N LYS A 630 12.91 -68.22 16.23
CA LYS A 630 12.59 -69.08 15.09
C LYS A 630 13.58 -68.87 13.92
N LYS A 631 13.94 -67.60 13.65
CA LYS A 631 14.95 -67.26 12.63
C LYS A 631 16.32 -67.86 13.01
N ARG A 632 16.72 -67.75 14.28
CA ARG A 632 17.95 -68.31 14.78
C ARG A 632 17.98 -69.87 14.58
N ILE A 633 16.88 -70.51 15.02
CA ILE A 633 16.79 -71.99 14.84
C ILE A 633 16.85 -72.39 13.36
N ARG A 634 16.17 -71.65 12.46
CA ARG A 634 16.23 -71.91 11.02
C ARG A 634 17.64 -71.71 10.44
N ARG A 635 18.33 -70.68 10.91
CA ARG A 635 19.71 -70.39 10.50
C ARG A 635 20.68 -71.52 10.92
N ASP A 636 20.51 -72.02 12.15
CA ASP A 636 21.29 -73.13 12.65
C ASP A 636 20.96 -74.42 11.89
N ALA A 637 19.70 -74.72 11.59
CA ALA A 637 19.25 -75.83 10.79
C ALA A 637 19.80 -75.81 9.35
N ALA A 638 19.89 -74.61 8.74
CA ALA A 638 20.44 -74.45 7.38
C ALA A 638 21.95 -74.73 7.26
N ARG A 639 22.68 -74.90 8.39
CA ARG A 639 24.08 -75.27 8.43
C ARG A 639 24.30 -76.76 8.41
N HIS A 640 23.23 -77.61 8.52
CA HIS A 640 23.25 -79.08 8.51
C HIS A 640 22.73 -79.61 7.19
N ASP A 641 23.02 -80.86 6.94
CA ASP A 641 22.53 -81.55 5.76
C ASP A 641 21.03 -81.62 5.74
N THR A 642 20.42 -80.96 4.75
CA THR A 642 19.01 -80.93 4.56
C THR A 642 18.51 -81.89 3.54
N GLN A 643 17.49 -82.69 3.85
CA GLN A 643 16.78 -83.49 2.90
C GLN A 643 15.53 -82.78 2.41
N GLU A 644 15.39 -82.68 1.09
CA GLU A 644 14.17 -82.10 0.51
C GLU A 644 13.23 -83.28 0.11
N ILE A 645 12.08 -83.35 0.77
CA ILE A 645 11.05 -84.32 0.49
C ILE A 645 9.73 -83.56 0.21
N GLU A 646 9.17 -83.78 -0.97
CA GLU A 646 7.93 -83.16 -1.42
C GLU A 646 7.97 -81.62 -1.34
N GLY A 647 9.08 -80.98 -1.72
CA GLY A 647 9.24 -79.50 -1.67
C GLY A 647 9.29 -78.89 -0.24
N ARG A 648 9.52 -79.76 0.77
CA ARG A 648 9.74 -79.33 2.16
C ARG A 648 11.12 -79.73 2.61
N THR A 649 11.82 -78.87 3.25
CA THR A 649 13.16 -79.09 3.79
C THR A 649 13.04 -79.67 5.18
N TYR A 650 13.67 -80.88 5.39
CA TYR A 650 13.74 -81.61 6.66
C TYR A 650 15.18 -81.61 7.16
N VAL A 651 15.31 -81.45 8.50
CA VAL A 651 16.59 -81.59 9.22
C VAL A 651 16.39 -82.66 10.29
N ARG A 652 17.41 -83.51 10.51
CA ARG A 652 17.34 -84.49 11.57
C ARG A 652 17.33 -83.82 12.94
N ILE A 653 16.47 -84.28 13.83
CA ILE A 653 16.33 -83.69 15.20
C ILE A 653 17.66 -83.82 15.96
N ASP A 654 18.39 -84.96 15.78
CA ASP A 654 19.66 -85.18 16.45
C ASP A 654 20.73 -84.18 16.03
N ASP A 655 20.79 -83.80 14.75
CA ASP A 655 21.72 -82.80 14.24
C ASP A 655 21.40 -81.42 14.80
N LEU A 656 20.11 -81.10 14.96
CA LEU A 656 19.64 -79.87 15.54
C LEU A 656 19.91 -79.81 17.05
N VAL A 657 19.85 -80.94 17.76
CA VAL A 657 20.13 -80.99 19.21
C VAL A 657 21.66 -80.96 19.44
N GLN A 658 22.49 -81.64 18.59
CA GLN A 658 23.93 -81.55 18.69
C GLN A 658 24.48 -80.15 18.36
N SER A 659 23.89 -79.43 17.47
CA SER A 659 24.29 -78.03 17.14
C SER A 659 24.10 -77.06 18.29
N ARG A 660 23.30 -77.42 19.29
CA ARG A 660 23.03 -76.58 20.49
C ARG A 660 24.05 -76.74 21.62
N HIS A 661 25.16 -77.45 21.43
CA HIS A 661 26.30 -77.43 22.37
C HIS A 661 27.10 -76.14 22.24
N ILE A 662 26.40 -75.01 22.34
CA ILE A 662 26.93 -73.63 22.46
C ILE A 662 27.35 -73.47 23.91
N SER A 663 28.45 -72.74 24.16
CA SER A 663 28.80 -72.39 25.56
C SER A 663 27.63 -71.58 26.24
N ASN A 664 27.44 -71.81 27.53
CA ASN A 664 26.43 -71.09 28.29
C ASN A 664 26.51 -69.54 28.08
N LYS A 665 27.75 -69.07 27.88
CA LYS A 665 28.04 -67.68 27.60
C LYS A 665 27.47 -67.21 26.24
N ASP A 666 27.73 -67.95 25.19
CA ASP A 666 27.32 -67.61 23.82
C ASP A 666 25.79 -67.73 23.70
N HIS A 667 25.17 -68.69 24.44
CA HIS A 667 23.69 -68.75 24.54
C HIS A 667 23.08 -67.54 25.18
N THR A 668 23.63 -67.10 26.32
CA THR A 668 23.13 -65.88 27.03
C THR A 668 23.28 -64.63 26.15
N ILE A 669 24.39 -64.50 25.41
CA ILE A 669 24.60 -63.35 24.52
C ILE A 669 23.61 -63.35 23.35
N GLN A 670 23.32 -64.53 22.77
CA GLN A 670 22.32 -64.68 21.72
C GLN A 670 20.90 -64.39 22.21
N ASP A 671 20.54 -64.80 23.40
CA ASP A 671 19.26 -64.46 24.01
C ASP A 671 19.14 -62.98 24.33
N LEU A 672 20.19 -62.33 24.83
CA LEU A 672 20.26 -60.90 25.04
C LEU A 672 20.09 -60.14 23.71
N HIS A 673 20.72 -60.62 22.63
CA HIS A 673 20.55 -60.08 21.30
C HIS A 673 19.11 -60.15 20.80
N ASP A 674 18.48 -61.34 20.90
CA ASP A 674 17.09 -61.53 20.44
C ASP A 674 16.10 -60.67 21.25
N ILE A 675 16.33 -60.54 22.56
CA ILE A 675 15.53 -59.68 23.46
C ILE A 675 15.72 -58.20 23.03
N LEU A 676 16.96 -57.77 22.82
CA LEU A 676 17.25 -56.40 22.43
C LEU A 676 16.65 -56.06 21.07
N GLU A 677 16.81 -56.93 20.05
CA GLU A 677 16.25 -56.72 18.70
C GLU A 677 14.72 -56.56 18.78
N SER A 678 14.08 -57.45 19.54
CA SER A 678 12.62 -57.45 19.72
C SER A 678 12.12 -56.19 20.45
N TYR A 679 12.80 -55.80 21.54
CA TYR A 679 12.46 -54.62 22.31
C TYR A 679 12.76 -53.34 21.50
N TYR A 680 13.91 -53.23 20.86
CA TYR A 680 14.31 -52.11 20.03
C TYR A 680 13.27 -51.83 18.95
N LYS A 681 12.74 -52.83 18.28
CA LYS A 681 11.72 -52.70 17.24
C LYS A 681 10.42 -52.10 17.79
N VAL A 682 9.98 -52.48 18.99
CA VAL A 682 8.79 -51.91 19.63
C VAL A 682 9.07 -50.50 20.14
N ALA A 683 10.18 -50.29 20.84
CA ALA A 683 10.55 -48.99 21.40
C ALA A 683 10.74 -47.95 20.30
N ARG A 684 11.38 -48.31 19.17
CA ARG A 684 11.55 -47.42 18.02
C ARG A 684 10.24 -46.90 17.47
N LYS A 685 9.24 -47.79 17.25
CA LYS A 685 7.95 -47.42 16.74
C LYS A 685 7.21 -46.49 17.73
N ARG A 686 7.22 -46.86 19.02
CA ARG A 686 6.65 -46.02 20.09
C ARG A 686 7.28 -44.64 20.16
N CYS A 687 8.62 -44.58 20.05
CA CYS A 687 9.35 -43.32 20.07
C CYS A 687 8.94 -42.41 18.90
N VAL A 688 8.86 -42.94 17.67
CA VAL A 688 8.40 -42.19 16.49
C VAL A 688 6.96 -41.67 16.70
N ASP A 689 6.04 -42.55 17.14
CA ASP A 689 4.65 -42.16 17.39
C ASP A 689 4.57 -41.06 18.47
N THR A 690 5.34 -41.20 19.55
CA THR A 690 5.39 -40.23 20.64
C THR A 690 5.93 -38.87 20.17
N LEU A 691 6.99 -38.87 19.38
CA LEU A 691 7.55 -37.65 18.77
C LEU A 691 6.52 -36.92 17.88
N CYS A 692 5.88 -37.68 16.98
CA CYS A 692 4.87 -37.12 16.07
C CYS A 692 3.66 -36.59 16.82
N MET A 693 3.17 -37.31 17.83
CA MET A 693 1.95 -36.93 18.55
C MET A 693 2.19 -35.86 19.60
N GLN A 694 3.22 -36.02 20.44
CA GLN A 694 3.42 -35.15 21.60
C GLN A 694 4.28 -33.92 21.26
N ALA A 695 5.42 -34.11 20.61
CA ALA A 695 6.30 -32.98 20.33
C ALA A 695 5.78 -32.13 19.16
N ALA A 696 5.53 -32.72 18.01
CA ALA A 696 5.07 -31.98 16.84
C ALA A 696 3.56 -31.71 16.89
N GLY A 697 2.74 -32.78 17.05
CA GLY A 697 1.28 -32.66 17.00
C GLY A 697 0.73 -31.76 18.06
N TYR A 698 1.06 -32.00 19.32
CA TYR A 698 0.48 -31.26 20.46
C TYR A 698 1.07 -29.84 20.59
N HIS A 699 2.39 -29.67 20.48
CA HIS A 699 3.01 -28.36 20.74
C HIS A 699 3.03 -27.44 19.52
N LEU A 700 3.03 -27.95 18.29
CA LEU A 700 3.16 -27.11 17.10
C LEU A 700 1.89 -27.03 16.26
N ILE A 701 1.10 -28.11 16.18
CA ILE A 701 0.04 -28.25 15.17
C ILE A 701 -1.38 -28.15 15.75
N SER A 702 -1.77 -29.10 16.65
CA SER A 702 -3.18 -29.31 17.01
C SER A 702 -3.54 -29.04 18.47
N GLY A 703 -2.57 -28.82 19.35
CA GLY A 703 -2.80 -28.55 20.77
C GLY A 703 -3.49 -27.22 21.04
N PRO A 704 -3.87 -26.94 22.29
CA PRO A 704 -4.58 -25.73 22.66
C PRO A 704 -3.69 -24.46 22.57
N GLU A 705 -2.40 -24.60 22.88
CA GLU A 705 -1.41 -23.50 22.87
C GLU A 705 -0.34 -23.76 21.81
N THR A 706 -0.72 -23.69 20.52
CA THR A 706 0.22 -23.84 19.42
C THR A 706 0.60 -22.49 18.81
N PRO A 707 1.76 -22.39 18.14
CA PRO A 707 2.14 -21.18 17.36
C PRO A 707 1.05 -20.75 16.37
N LEU A 708 0.34 -21.70 15.77
CA LEU A 708 -0.74 -21.47 14.81
C LEU A 708 -1.98 -20.80 15.42
N ARG A 709 -2.15 -20.90 16.74
CA ARG A 709 -3.26 -20.30 17.50
C ARG A 709 -2.86 -19.04 18.27
N LEU A 710 -1.67 -18.52 18.04
CA LEU A 710 -1.19 -17.33 18.75
C LEU A 710 -1.97 -16.08 18.30
N PHE A 711 -1.98 -15.81 17.00
CA PHE A 711 -2.65 -14.62 16.45
C PHE A 711 -4.15 -14.84 16.33
N THR A 712 -4.87 -14.50 17.41
CA THR A 712 -6.32 -14.65 17.55
C THR A 712 -6.98 -13.31 17.87
N PRO A 713 -8.31 -13.16 17.70
CA PRO A 713 -9.04 -11.98 18.18
C PRO A 713 -8.85 -11.73 19.69
N ALA A 714 -8.72 -12.79 20.50
CA ALA A 714 -8.44 -12.69 21.93
C ALA A 714 -7.03 -12.14 22.22
N PHE A 715 -6.04 -12.42 21.37
CA PHE A 715 -4.71 -11.82 21.45
C PHE A 715 -4.79 -10.31 21.17
N VAL A 716 -5.49 -9.92 20.12
CA VAL A 716 -5.66 -8.50 19.74
C VAL A 716 -6.34 -7.70 20.86
N SER A 717 -7.32 -8.27 21.55
CA SER A 717 -8.02 -7.58 22.64
C SER A 717 -7.15 -7.32 23.89
N LYS A 718 -5.98 -7.93 24.00
CA LYS A 718 -5.01 -7.71 25.07
C LYS A 718 -3.97 -6.63 24.76
N LEU A 719 -3.90 -6.17 23.52
CA LEU A 719 -2.93 -5.16 23.09
C LEU A 719 -3.22 -3.80 23.73
N SER A 720 -2.18 -3.10 24.11
CA SER A 720 -2.27 -1.73 24.60
C SER A 720 -2.63 -0.75 23.45
N HIS A 721 -3.10 0.44 23.81
CA HIS A 721 -3.39 1.48 22.82
C HIS A 721 -2.15 1.88 22.00
N GLU A 722 -0.98 1.87 22.62
CA GLU A 722 0.30 2.19 21.97
C GLU A 722 0.66 1.11 20.94
N GLN A 723 0.52 -0.16 21.30
CA GLN A 723 0.74 -1.29 20.37
C GLN A 723 -0.27 -1.28 19.21
N LEU A 724 -1.54 -0.94 19.47
CA LEU A 724 -2.55 -0.82 18.42
C LEU A 724 -2.21 0.30 17.43
N GLU A 725 -1.75 1.47 17.92
CA GLU A 725 -1.33 2.58 17.07
C GLU A 725 -0.08 2.24 16.25
N GLU A 726 0.90 1.57 16.87
CA GLU A 726 2.15 1.18 16.21
C GLU A 726 1.93 0.18 15.07
N ILE A 727 1.04 -0.81 15.28
CA ILE A 727 0.82 -1.90 14.31
C ILE A 727 -0.23 -1.49 13.26
N ALA A 728 -1.36 -0.93 13.70
CA ALA A 728 -2.54 -0.69 12.88
C ALA A 728 -2.81 0.79 12.59
N GLY A 729 -2.02 1.72 13.17
CA GLY A 729 -2.12 3.15 12.89
C GLY A 729 -1.88 3.45 11.41
N GLU A 730 -2.63 4.40 10.86
CA GLU A 730 -2.40 4.84 9.49
C GLU A 730 -1.07 5.59 9.38
N ASP A 731 -0.31 5.33 8.32
CA ASP A 731 0.86 6.12 7.97
C ASP A 731 0.52 7.61 7.92
N ALA A 732 1.43 8.46 8.39
CA ALA A 732 1.22 9.91 8.47
C ALA A 732 0.86 10.53 7.10
N PHE A 733 1.42 9.99 6.01
CA PHE A 733 1.08 10.41 4.65
C PHE A 733 -0.36 10.02 4.28
N VAL A 734 -0.78 8.79 4.58
CA VAL A 734 -2.13 8.27 4.31
C VAL A 734 -3.16 9.06 5.13
N ARG A 735 -2.92 9.29 6.42
CA ARG A 735 -3.76 10.09 7.32
C ARG A 735 -3.94 11.52 6.79
N ARG A 736 -2.85 12.19 6.39
CA ARG A 736 -2.89 13.53 5.78
C ARG A 736 -3.69 13.53 4.48
N ARG A 737 -3.46 12.56 3.61
CA ARG A 737 -4.18 12.44 2.33
C ARG A 737 -5.68 12.22 2.53
N ARG A 738 -6.04 11.36 3.48
CA ARG A 738 -7.45 11.13 3.88
C ARG A 738 -8.09 12.42 4.39
N GLY A 739 -7.42 13.15 5.28
CA GLY A 739 -7.90 14.43 5.80
C GLY A 739 -8.13 15.47 4.69
N GLN A 740 -7.21 15.53 3.71
CA GLN A 740 -7.38 16.41 2.54
C GLN A 740 -8.59 16.02 1.69
N LEU A 741 -8.73 14.73 1.35
CA LEU A 741 -9.86 14.22 0.55
C LEU A 741 -11.20 14.37 1.27
N THR A 742 -11.24 14.19 2.58
CA THR A 742 -12.45 14.39 3.39
C THR A 742 -12.88 15.85 3.36
N LYS A 743 -11.95 16.77 3.52
CA LYS A 743 -12.22 18.21 3.44
C LYS A 743 -12.67 18.63 2.03
N GLU A 744 -11.98 18.14 1.00
CA GLU A 744 -12.36 18.37 -0.40
C GLU A 744 -13.78 17.84 -0.68
N LEU A 745 -14.11 16.65 -0.17
CA LEU A 745 -15.44 16.05 -0.29
C LEU A 745 -16.51 16.93 0.37
N GLU A 746 -16.27 17.43 1.60
CA GLU A 746 -17.18 18.31 2.32
C GLU A 746 -17.43 19.62 1.56
N ASP A 747 -16.37 20.26 1.07
CA ASP A 747 -16.44 21.51 0.31
C ASP A 747 -17.23 21.32 -0.99
N LEU A 748 -16.95 20.24 -1.73
CA LEU A 748 -17.67 19.89 -2.95
C LEU A 748 -19.13 19.49 -2.69
N GLU A 749 -19.47 18.83 -1.57
CA GLU A 749 -20.85 18.51 -1.19
C GLU A 749 -21.66 19.76 -0.84
N LYS A 750 -21.06 20.71 -0.11
CA LYS A 750 -21.65 22.02 0.14
C LYS A 750 -21.91 22.73 -1.20
N GLY A 751 -20.93 22.73 -2.10
CA GLY A 751 -21.05 23.28 -3.44
C GLY A 751 -22.17 22.64 -4.25
N ARG A 752 -22.30 21.31 -4.22
CA ARG A 752 -23.38 20.61 -4.90
C ARG A 752 -24.77 21.02 -4.42
N LYS A 753 -24.94 21.23 -3.09
CA LYS A 753 -26.20 21.70 -2.52
C LYS A 753 -26.57 23.09 -3.03
N ILE A 754 -25.59 23.96 -3.26
CA ILE A 754 -25.82 25.33 -3.81
C ILE A 754 -26.19 25.27 -5.30
N LEU A 755 -25.64 24.27 -6.03
CA LEU A 755 -25.90 24.09 -7.47
C LEU A 755 -27.24 23.41 -7.80
N LEU A 756 -27.84 22.76 -6.81
CA LEU A 756 -29.21 22.25 -6.92
C LEU A 756 -30.22 23.36 -6.75
#